data_31b75ca93a00fb81ba078e3f95639783
#
_entry.id   31b75ca93a00fb81ba078e3f95639783
#
_cell.length_a   1.000
_cell.length_b   1.000
_cell.length_c   1.000
_cell.angle_alpha   90.00
_cell.angle_beta   90.00
_cell.angle_gamma   90.00
#
_symmetry.space_group_name_H-M   'P 1'
#
loop_
_entity.id
_entity.type
_entity.pdbx_description
1 polymer ?
#
loop_
_entity_poly.entity_id
_entity_poly.type
_entity_poly.pdbx_seq_one_letter_code
_entity_poly.pdbx_strand_id
1 'polypeptide(L)'
;MTDAYGNDAATSTGTIADTTNNAASGAPQRAESTERLARPLIKLAKACGLATSFIDQLGTYTEISDAALVAVLKALDVDASSDEAIVRSMTQLEVENSKRLLPSTIVATTGKPTGITLNCSSDADITASIELEDGTAFGHFALLPNLNSGKPDLTIAPDLPMGYHTLTVTVDGREGKAAIIAAPARIPVPEAVAEHQRWGWMTQMYSVRSRESWGIGDYGDLKRLLADAAEKSKADFMLINPIHAGAPIPPLEPSPYLPESRRFLNVTYIRPQDIPEYATLPADVRAQVDALHDSVAARNDESTPMDINAAWEAKRPALRLIFEAGRNNKRELEFEHFKTTAGPDLDSFATWCLCFEVWGAPWGENRWFFEKTIDDPAVRQLVEEHHDLFEFNRWLQWIAAEQVNAAQQEALDHGMTLGLMQDMAVGVHGLGADAWANPERFASGGVTVGCPPDFYNQQGQDWGQPPFNPRYLEATGYQVYREMVHSMYEHAGAVRIDHVLGLFRLWWIPQGLGARNGAYVTYNHEAMLGVLAIEATRAGGMVVGEDLGTVPDYVRRILADHGVLGTDVEWFNRVDDSPNAGDPYRAPKDYRKQALASVTTHDLPPTAGYLNFAHVKLREELHLLSEPVEAFAASATAERTAMMNRLVENGYISQTVADDVEGHVQEIVEAMHAMLTDTPSLLLQAALVDGVGECRSQNQPGTSREYSNWRVPLADSSGHVVHTDEVFDLPRVQSLSAVMRREKR
;
A
#
# COMPACT_ATOMS: atom_id res chain seq x y z
N MET A 1 -4.17 -51.62 15.76
CA MET A 1 -4.20 -51.64 14.30
C MET A 1 -4.09 -50.16 13.94
N THR A 2 -2.93 -49.59 14.02
CA THR A 2 -1.70 -49.61 13.15
C THR A 2 -1.93 -48.90 11.84
N ASP A 3 -1.21 -47.73 11.81
CA ASP A 3 -0.55 -47.09 10.65
C ASP A 3 -1.44 -46.19 9.80
N ALA A 4 -1.11 -44.97 9.46
CA ALA A 4 0.19 -44.36 9.25
C ALA A 4 0.05 -42.82 9.28
N TYR A 5 0.89 -42.14 10.02
CA TYR A 5 1.19 -40.74 9.84
C TYR A 5 2.65 -40.63 9.41
N GLY A 6 2.84 -40.40 8.12
CA GLY A 6 4.13 -40.00 7.56
C GLY A 6 4.38 -38.54 7.86
N ASN A 7 5.42 -38.30 8.64
CA ASN A 7 6.02 -36.99 8.87
C ASN A 7 6.81 -36.58 7.63
N ASP A 8 6.41 -35.49 6.98
CA ASP A 8 7.31 -34.70 6.13
C ASP A 8 7.38 -33.28 6.67
N ALA A 9 8.26 -33.08 7.65
CA ALA A 9 8.77 -31.77 8.02
C ALA A 9 9.96 -31.46 7.13
N ALA A 10 9.69 -30.83 5.99
CA ALA A 10 10.75 -30.32 5.13
C ALA A 10 11.19 -28.95 5.65
N THR A 11 12.44 -28.93 6.09
CA THR A 11 13.22 -27.72 6.38
C THR A 11 13.33 -26.85 5.15
N SER A 12 12.75 -25.66 5.17
CA SER A 12 12.83 -24.69 4.07
C SER A 12 14.08 -23.82 4.21
N THR A 13 15.23 -24.37 3.82
CA THR A 13 16.23 -23.58 3.12
C THR A 13 15.90 -23.75 1.64
N GLY A 14 14.80 -23.08 1.21
CA GLY A 14 14.21 -23.36 -0.08
C GLY A 14 14.75 -22.45 -1.13
N THR A 15 15.54 -23.01 -1.99
CA THR A 15 15.48 -22.69 -3.41
C THR A 15 14.03 -22.99 -3.83
N ILE A 16 13.19 -21.96 -4.05
CA ILE A 16 11.84 -22.15 -4.58
C ILE A 16 12.00 -22.71 -5.99
N ALA A 17 11.86 -24.03 -6.13
CA ALA A 17 11.65 -24.65 -7.41
C ALA A 17 10.20 -24.29 -7.82
N ASP A 18 10.10 -23.59 -8.93
CA ASP A 18 8.86 -23.23 -9.61
C ASP A 18 8.11 -24.52 -10.02
N THR A 19 7.27 -25.06 -9.13
CA THR A 19 6.35 -26.14 -9.46
C THR A 19 4.97 -25.54 -9.73
N THR A 20 4.84 -24.90 -10.89
CA THR A 20 3.55 -24.55 -11.47
C THR A 20 2.89 -25.81 -12.02
N ASN A 21 2.00 -26.40 -11.26
CA ASN A 21 0.99 -27.30 -11.81
C ASN A 21 -0.31 -26.52 -11.96
N ASN A 22 -0.49 -25.88 -13.12
CA ASN A 22 -1.77 -25.37 -13.57
C ASN A 22 -2.42 -26.43 -14.45
N ALA A 23 -3.38 -27.16 -13.90
CA ALA A 23 -4.23 -28.08 -14.66
C ALA A 23 -5.55 -27.39 -14.98
N ALA A 24 -5.55 -26.44 -15.94
CA ALA A 24 -6.74 -25.99 -16.66
C ALA A 24 -6.32 -25.04 -17.78
N SER A 25 -5.90 -25.58 -18.87
CA SER A 25 -5.98 -25.16 -20.30
C SER A 25 -4.86 -25.82 -21.06
N GLY A 26 -5.21 -26.59 -22.07
CA GLY A 26 -4.29 -27.51 -22.76
C GLY A 26 -3.34 -26.86 -23.77
N ALA A 27 -2.57 -25.84 -23.36
CA ALA A 27 -1.40 -25.37 -24.09
C ALA A 27 -0.14 -25.78 -23.30
N PRO A 28 0.92 -26.31 -23.94
CA PRO A 28 2.12 -26.67 -23.24
C PRO A 28 2.79 -25.39 -22.73
N GLN A 29 2.84 -25.21 -21.40
CA GLN A 29 3.69 -24.19 -20.77
C GLN A 29 5.12 -24.45 -21.24
N ARG A 30 5.71 -23.53 -21.99
CA ARG A 30 7.14 -23.60 -22.32
C ARG A 30 7.93 -23.37 -21.04
N ALA A 31 8.54 -24.40 -20.52
CA ALA A 31 9.54 -24.29 -19.46
C ALA A 31 10.82 -23.66 -20.04
N GLU A 32 11.54 -22.93 -19.19
CA GLU A 32 12.87 -22.40 -19.51
C GLU A 32 13.79 -23.53 -20.03
N SER A 33 14.50 -23.30 -21.14
CA SER A 33 15.31 -24.35 -21.72
C SER A 33 16.48 -24.78 -20.80
N THR A 34 16.82 -26.05 -20.81
CA THR A 34 17.94 -26.56 -20.02
C THR A 34 19.26 -25.84 -20.35
N GLU A 35 19.45 -25.44 -21.62
CA GLU A 35 20.61 -24.69 -22.06
C GLU A 35 20.65 -23.29 -21.42
N ARG A 36 19.53 -22.58 -21.39
CA ARG A 36 19.42 -21.28 -20.72
C ARG A 36 19.68 -21.39 -19.21
N LEU A 37 19.08 -22.38 -18.54
CA LEU A 37 19.29 -22.65 -17.11
C LEU A 37 20.74 -22.97 -16.75
N ALA A 38 21.52 -23.49 -17.70
CA ALA A 38 22.94 -23.80 -17.49
C ALA A 38 23.84 -22.54 -17.54
N ARG A 39 23.36 -21.41 -18.10
CA ARG A 39 24.14 -20.17 -18.25
C ARG A 39 24.52 -19.58 -16.89
N PRO A 40 25.78 -19.14 -16.69
CA PRO A 40 26.25 -18.58 -15.42
C PRO A 40 25.41 -17.34 -14.97
N LEU A 41 25.07 -16.43 -15.90
CA LEU A 41 24.23 -15.25 -15.59
C LEU A 41 22.87 -15.66 -15.03
N ILE A 42 22.22 -16.66 -15.61
CA ILE A 42 20.91 -17.15 -15.16
C ILE A 42 21.00 -17.76 -13.76
N LYS A 43 22.07 -18.53 -13.49
CA LYS A 43 22.31 -19.10 -12.16
C LYS A 43 22.54 -18.00 -11.11
N LEU A 44 23.36 -17.00 -11.45
CA LEU A 44 23.62 -15.87 -10.56
C LEU A 44 22.33 -15.07 -10.29
N ALA A 45 21.55 -14.76 -11.33
CA ALA A 45 20.27 -14.07 -11.20
C ALA A 45 19.31 -14.80 -10.24
N LYS A 46 19.13 -16.10 -10.45
CA LYS A 46 18.30 -16.94 -9.56
C LYS A 46 18.84 -17.00 -8.13
N ALA A 47 20.14 -17.11 -7.94
CA ALA A 47 20.78 -17.11 -6.62
C ALA A 47 20.58 -15.76 -5.88
N CYS A 48 20.35 -14.67 -6.62
CA CYS A 48 20.04 -13.34 -6.09
C CYS A 48 18.53 -13.06 -5.98
N GLY A 49 17.66 -14.05 -6.21
CA GLY A 49 16.21 -13.87 -6.10
C GLY A 49 15.54 -13.20 -7.31
N LEU A 50 16.21 -13.18 -8.48
CA LEU A 50 15.61 -12.66 -9.71
C LEU A 50 14.89 -13.77 -10.47
N ALA A 51 13.66 -13.47 -10.92
CA ALA A 51 13.04 -14.28 -11.96
C ALA A 51 13.79 -14.10 -13.29
N THR A 52 13.95 -15.17 -14.05
CA THR A 52 14.59 -15.15 -15.37
C THR A 52 13.61 -15.26 -16.52
N SER A 53 12.35 -15.54 -16.17
CA SER A 53 11.19 -15.57 -17.07
C SER A 53 9.91 -15.37 -16.28
N PHE A 54 8.82 -15.06 -16.96
CA PHE A 54 7.48 -14.98 -16.37
C PHE A 54 6.41 -15.34 -17.41
N ILE A 55 5.21 -15.61 -16.94
CA ILE A 55 4.01 -15.75 -17.76
C ILE A 55 3.28 -14.41 -17.73
N ASP A 56 3.01 -13.83 -18.90
CA ASP A 56 2.24 -12.60 -19.01
C ASP A 56 0.72 -12.86 -18.90
N GLN A 57 -0.08 -11.79 -18.94
CA GLN A 57 -1.54 -11.91 -18.86
C GLN A 57 -2.18 -12.70 -20.00
N LEU A 58 -1.49 -12.81 -21.16
CA LEU A 58 -1.94 -13.61 -22.29
C LEU A 58 -1.59 -15.09 -22.15
N GLY A 59 -0.98 -15.48 -21.02
CA GLY A 59 -0.44 -16.82 -20.84
C GLY A 59 0.85 -17.08 -21.65
N THR A 60 1.50 -16.03 -22.17
CA THR A 60 2.70 -16.15 -22.99
C THR A 60 3.94 -16.23 -22.11
N TYR A 61 4.74 -17.25 -22.33
CA TYR A 61 6.04 -17.36 -21.68
C TYR A 61 7.01 -16.32 -22.22
N THR A 62 7.52 -15.46 -21.34
CA THR A 62 8.42 -14.34 -21.67
C THR A 62 9.73 -14.48 -20.92
N GLU A 63 10.86 -14.48 -21.65
CA GLU A 63 12.20 -14.49 -21.08
C GLU A 63 12.66 -13.07 -20.76
N ILE A 64 13.26 -12.89 -19.58
CA ILE A 64 13.87 -11.61 -19.20
C ILE A 64 15.20 -11.46 -19.90
N SER A 65 15.46 -10.26 -20.46
CA SER A 65 16.69 -10.00 -21.22
C SER A 65 17.93 -9.99 -20.32
N ASP A 66 19.07 -10.37 -20.88
CA ASP A 66 20.35 -10.34 -20.16
C ASP A 66 20.69 -8.92 -19.70
N ALA A 67 20.36 -7.90 -20.49
CA ALA A 67 20.60 -6.50 -20.12
C ALA A 67 19.80 -6.09 -18.87
N ALA A 68 18.53 -6.51 -18.76
CA ALA A 68 17.71 -6.27 -17.57
C ALA A 68 18.27 -7.02 -16.36
N LEU A 69 18.65 -8.31 -16.52
CA LEU A 69 19.24 -9.09 -15.42
C LEU A 69 20.54 -8.48 -14.89
N VAL A 70 21.46 -8.07 -15.78
CA VAL A 70 22.72 -7.42 -15.41
C VAL A 70 22.45 -6.09 -14.68
N ALA A 71 21.53 -5.28 -15.18
CA ALA A 71 21.20 -3.98 -14.56
C ALA A 71 20.56 -4.15 -13.17
N VAL A 72 19.64 -5.09 -13.00
CA VAL A 72 19.02 -5.37 -11.70
C VAL A 72 20.00 -6.02 -10.73
N LEU A 73 20.88 -6.90 -11.18
CA LEU A 73 21.96 -7.44 -10.34
C LEU A 73 22.87 -6.32 -9.82
N LYS A 74 23.22 -5.37 -10.69
CA LYS A 74 23.99 -4.17 -10.27
C LYS A 74 23.25 -3.37 -9.21
N ALA A 75 21.92 -3.23 -9.31
CA ALA A 75 21.11 -2.54 -8.30
C ALA A 75 21.05 -3.28 -6.94
N LEU A 76 21.39 -4.57 -6.92
CA LEU A 76 21.60 -5.40 -5.73
C LEU A 76 23.07 -5.46 -5.30
N ASP A 77 23.93 -4.58 -5.83
CA ASP A 77 25.38 -4.56 -5.60
C ASP A 77 26.09 -5.86 -5.99
N VAL A 78 25.60 -6.53 -7.06
CA VAL A 78 26.18 -7.75 -7.62
C VAL A 78 26.75 -7.46 -9.01
N ASP A 79 28.06 -7.59 -9.17
CA ASP A 79 28.74 -7.36 -10.44
C ASP A 79 28.53 -8.56 -11.40
N ALA A 80 27.82 -8.32 -12.50
CA ALA A 80 27.60 -9.24 -13.61
C ALA A 80 28.03 -8.66 -14.96
N SER A 81 28.98 -7.72 -14.96
CA SER A 81 29.42 -6.96 -16.13
C SER A 81 30.22 -7.78 -17.14
N SER A 82 30.77 -8.94 -16.75
CA SER A 82 31.47 -9.89 -17.60
C SER A 82 31.36 -11.31 -17.06
N ASP A 83 31.73 -12.30 -17.85
CA ASP A 83 31.74 -13.71 -17.41
C ASP A 83 32.64 -13.92 -16.18
N GLU A 84 33.80 -13.26 -16.13
CA GLU A 84 34.70 -13.33 -14.97
C GLU A 84 34.05 -12.63 -13.73
N ALA A 85 33.33 -11.54 -13.91
CA ALA A 85 32.61 -10.87 -12.83
C ALA A 85 31.51 -11.79 -12.29
N ILE A 86 30.73 -12.44 -13.15
CA ILE A 86 29.69 -13.40 -12.77
C ILE A 86 30.26 -14.52 -11.90
N VAL A 87 31.42 -15.12 -12.33
CA VAL A 87 32.06 -16.19 -11.57
C VAL A 87 32.57 -15.71 -10.21
N ARG A 88 33.14 -14.48 -10.14
CA ARG A 88 33.56 -13.88 -8.87
C ARG A 88 32.38 -13.67 -7.95
N SER A 89 31.29 -13.08 -8.44
CA SER A 89 30.09 -12.82 -7.67
C SER A 89 29.43 -14.10 -7.14
N MET A 90 29.37 -15.16 -7.96
CA MET A 90 28.90 -16.47 -7.51
C MET A 90 29.76 -17.04 -6.38
N THR A 91 31.09 -17.02 -6.55
CA THR A 91 32.02 -17.49 -5.52
C THR A 91 31.91 -16.69 -4.24
N GLN A 92 31.75 -15.37 -4.33
CA GLN A 92 31.56 -14.51 -3.18
C GLN A 92 30.27 -14.87 -2.42
N LEU A 93 29.15 -15.04 -3.11
CA LEU A 93 27.88 -15.46 -2.51
C LEU A 93 28.00 -16.82 -1.81
N GLU A 94 28.67 -17.78 -2.41
CA GLU A 94 28.93 -19.09 -1.81
C GLU A 94 29.75 -18.96 -0.53
N VAL A 95 30.82 -18.14 -0.56
CA VAL A 95 31.68 -17.89 0.62
C VAL A 95 30.92 -17.20 1.73
N GLU A 96 30.10 -16.17 1.40
CA GLU A 96 29.26 -15.46 2.38
C GLU A 96 28.25 -16.41 3.01
N ASN A 97 27.55 -17.21 2.21
CA ASN A 97 26.60 -18.19 2.71
C ASN A 97 27.27 -19.28 3.55
N SER A 98 28.48 -19.72 3.18
CA SER A 98 29.24 -20.73 3.96
C SER A 98 29.70 -20.21 5.33
N LYS A 99 29.95 -18.90 5.43
CA LYS A 99 30.36 -18.26 6.69
C LYS A 99 29.20 -17.94 7.62
N ARG A 100 27.98 -17.84 7.10
CA ARG A 100 26.80 -17.47 7.87
C ARG A 100 26.38 -18.66 8.74
N LEU A 101 26.30 -18.47 10.08
CA LEU A 101 25.91 -19.53 11.02
C LEU A 101 24.43 -19.87 10.97
N LEU A 102 23.57 -18.86 10.71
CA LEU A 102 22.11 -18.94 10.71
C LEU A 102 21.54 -17.86 9.76
N PRO A 103 20.28 -17.96 9.32
CA PRO A 103 19.61 -16.90 8.58
C PRO A 103 19.59 -15.60 9.38
N SER A 104 19.63 -14.43 8.71
CA SER A 104 19.54 -13.13 9.41
C SER A 104 18.18 -12.88 10.01
N THR A 105 17.13 -13.42 9.39
CA THR A 105 15.72 -13.34 9.87
C THR A 105 15.12 -14.74 9.88
N ILE A 106 14.42 -15.06 10.94
CA ILE A 106 13.71 -16.32 11.16
C ILE A 106 12.24 -15.98 11.36
N VAL A 107 11.36 -16.66 10.63
CA VAL A 107 9.92 -16.56 10.84
C VAL A 107 9.47 -17.75 11.69
N ALA A 108 8.86 -17.46 12.83
CA ALA A 108 8.29 -18.44 13.71
C ALA A 108 6.76 -18.29 13.76
N THR A 109 6.04 -19.40 13.72
CA THR A 109 4.59 -19.39 13.91
C THR A 109 4.27 -19.63 15.38
N THR A 110 3.56 -18.71 16.03
CA THR A 110 3.14 -18.90 17.43
C THR A 110 2.33 -20.19 17.61
N GLY A 111 2.57 -20.90 18.70
CA GLY A 111 1.91 -22.18 18.97
C GLY A 111 2.51 -23.38 18.21
N LYS A 112 3.57 -23.17 17.40
CA LYS A 112 4.29 -24.25 16.69
C LYS A 112 5.78 -24.21 17.01
N PRO A 113 6.45 -25.39 17.08
CA PRO A 113 7.90 -25.42 17.23
C PRO A 113 8.56 -24.91 15.94
N THR A 114 9.68 -24.19 16.08
CA THR A 114 10.47 -23.69 14.95
C THR A 114 11.86 -24.30 14.96
N GLY A 115 12.22 -25.03 13.90
CA GLY A 115 13.53 -25.64 13.73
C GLY A 115 14.46 -24.75 12.89
N ILE A 116 15.71 -24.59 13.31
CA ILE A 116 16.73 -23.80 12.64
C ILE A 116 17.98 -24.65 12.51
N THR A 117 18.37 -25.00 11.29
CA THR A 117 19.63 -25.74 11.06
C THR A 117 20.80 -24.77 11.14
N LEU A 118 21.72 -25.02 12.05
CA LEU A 118 22.92 -24.19 12.19
C LEU A 118 24.00 -24.66 11.21
N ASN A 119 24.66 -23.71 10.56
CA ASN A 119 25.71 -23.99 9.58
C ASN A 119 27.06 -24.18 10.26
N CYS A 120 27.17 -25.23 11.07
CA CYS A 120 28.40 -25.64 11.75
C CYS A 120 28.48 -27.15 11.86
N SER A 121 29.62 -27.69 12.37
CA SER A 121 29.75 -29.09 12.66
C SER A 121 28.91 -29.51 13.86
N SER A 122 28.46 -30.75 13.90
CA SER A 122 27.70 -31.33 15.02
C SER A 122 28.52 -31.50 16.31
N ASP A 123 29.84 -31.45 16.21
CA ASP A 123 30.78 -31.54 17.33
C ASP A 123 31.30 -30.18 17.82
N ALA A 124 30.83 -29.07 17.23
CA ALA A 124 31.18 -27.73 17.66
C ALA A 124 30.64 -27.41 19.05
N ASP A 125 31.36 -26.54 19.78
CA ASP A 125 30.88 -25.97 21.02
C ASP A 125 29.86 -24.87 20.75
N ILE A 126 28.57 -25.14 21.03
CA ILE A 126 27.45 -24.27 20.68
C ILE A 126 26.74 -23.77 21.94
N THR A 127 26.62 -22.47 22.05
CA THR A 127 25.71 -21.81 23.00
C THR A 127 24.69 -20.97 22.25
N ALA A 128 23.49 -20.89 22.81
CA ALA A 128 22.40 -20.07 22.23
C ALA A 128 21.65 -19.32 23.30
N SER A 129 21.13 -18.15 22.98
CA SER A 129 20.22 -17.38 23.83
C SER A 129 19.17 -16.69 22.96
N ILE A 130 17.95 -16.57 23.49
CA ILE A 130 16.87 -15.81 22.86
C ILE A 130 16.49 -14.69 23.82
N GLU A 131 16.54 -13.46 23.32
CA GLU A 131 16.05 -12.25 23.99
C GLU A 131 14.71 -11.85 23.38
N LEU A 132 13.69 -11.74 24.20
CA LEU A 132 12.36 -11.31 23.79
C LEU A 132 12.36 -9.79 23.49
N GLU A 133 11.31 -9.33 22.83
CA GLU A 133 11.12 -7.92 22.44
C GLU A 133 11.15 -6.96 23.66
N ASP A 134 10.73 -7.43 24.84
CA ASP A 134 10.75 -6.68 26.10
C ASP A 134 12.10 -6.75 26.84
N GLY A 135 13.13 -7.37 26.23
CA GLY A 135 14.46 -7.54 26.80
C GLY A 135 14.59 -8.73 27.78
N THR A 136 13.53 -9.50 27.99
CA THR A 136 13.61 -10.69 28.87
C THR A 136 14.16 -11.91 28.12
N ALA A 137 14.78 -12.85 28.85
CA ALA A 137 15.35 -14.06 28.27
C ALA A 137 14.26 -15.14 28.09
N PHE A 138 14.29 -15.82 26.94
CA PHE A 138 13.46 -16.99 26.66
C PHE A 138 14.32 -18.25 26.67
N GLY A 139 14.00 -19.21 27.51
CA GLY A 139 14.82 -20.41 27.76
C GLY A 139 14.28 -21.71 27.15
N HIS A 140 13.14 -21.69 26.49
CA HIS A 140 12.48 -22.90 25.99
C HIS A 140 12.90 -23.22 24.54
N PHE A 141 14.15 -23.66 24.40
CA PHE A 141 14.68 -24.17 23.12
C PHE A 141 15.64 -25.35 23.39
N ALA A 142 15.90 -26.14 22.38
CA ALA A 142 16.79 -27.29 22.46
C ALA A 142 17.74 -27.36 21.24
N LEU A 143 18.98 -27.75 21.48
CA LEU A 143 19.94 -28.09 20.43
C LEU A 143 19.90 -29.61 20.22
N LEU A 144 19.58 -30.06 19.02
CA LEU A 144 19.44 -31.45 18.66
C LEU A 144 20.30 -31.77 17.44
N PRO A 145 20.95 -32.95 17.38
CA PRO A 145 21.67 -33.37 16.18
C PRO A 145 20.67 -33.70 15.07
N ASN A 146 20.84 -33.09 13.91
CA ASN A 146 20.07 -33.43 12.72
C ASN A 146 20.77 -34.59 11.97
N LEU A 147 20.23 -35.79 12.10
CA LEU A 147 20.80 -37.01 11.51
C LEU A 147 20.81 -37.03 9.97
N ASN A 148 19.97 -36.19 9.34
CA ASN A 148 19.88 -36.13 7.86
C ASN A 148 20.92 -35.20 7.26
N SER A 149 21.18 -34.04 7.91
CA SER A 149 22.12 -33.03 7.41
C SER A 149 23.52 -33.16 7.98
N GLY A 150 23.71 -33.90 9.08
CA GLY A 150 24.94 -33.93 9.86
C GLY A 150 25.29 -32.61 10.55
N LYS A 151 24.35 -31.67 10.60
CA LYS A 151 24.45 -30.37 11.27
C LYS A 151 23.54 -30.34 12.50
N PRO A 152 23.78 -29.49 13.50
CA PRO A 152 22.88 -29.33 14.62
C PRO A 152 21.67 -28.48 14.26
N ASP A 153 20.51 -28.85 14.77
CA ASP A 153 19.29 -28.03 14.75
C ASP A 153 19.02 -27.40 16.12
N LEU A 154 18.71 -26.11 16.11
CA LEU A 154 18.12 -25.42 17.24
C LEU A 154 16.61 -25.44 17.05
N THR A 155 15.89 -26.03 17.99
CA THR A 155 14.43 -26.07 17.99
C THR A 155 13.88 -25.15 19.07
N ILE A 156 13.16 -24.12 18.67
CA ILE A 156 12.43 -23.20 19.58
C ILE A 156 11.08 -23.83 19.91
N ALA A 157 10.71 -23.79 21.18
CA ALA A 157 9.45 -24.36 21.66
C ALA A 157 8.22 -23.55 21.19
N PRO A 158 7.02 -24.16 21.14
CA PRO A 158 5.82 -23.53 20.60
C PRO A 158 5.24 -22.41 21.47
N ASP A 159 5.74 -22.23 22.70
CA ASP A 159 5.33 -21.19 23.64
C ASP A 159 6.10 -19.86 23.49
N LEU A 160 6.89 -19.70 22.42
CA LEU A 160 7.48 -18.41 22.07
C LEU A 160 6.35 -17.37 21.87
N PRO A 161 6.35 -16.26 22.61
CA PRO A 161 5.30 -15.25 22.48
C PRO A 161 5.34 -14.56 21.12
N MET A 162 4.19 -13.99 20.72
CA MET A 162 4.10 -13.14 19.54
C MET A 162 4.96 -11.88 19.72
N GLY A 163 5.76 -11.54 18.70
CA GLY A 163 6.57 -10.32 18.71
C GLY A 163 7.86 -10.47 17.92
N TYR A 164 8.77 -9.54 18.16
CA TYR A 164 10.07 -9.45 17.49
C TYR A 164 11.19 -9.73 18.50
N HIS A 165 11.90 -10.84 18.30
CA HIS A 165 12.90 -11.31 19.26
C HIS A 165 14.26 -11.42 18.60
N THR A 166 15.32 -11.64 19.40
CA THR A 166 16.68 -11.80 18.92
C THR A 166 17.23 -13.15 19.36
N LEU A 167 17.65 -13.97 18.38
CA LEU A 167 18.43 -15.18 18.64
C LEU A 167 19.91 -14.84 18.49
N THR A 168 20.70 -15.16 19.51
CA THR A 168 22.17 -15.13 19.45
C THR A 168 22.68 -16.55 19.60
N VAL A 169 23.55 -16.97 18.66
CA VAL A 169 24.23 -18.29 18.70
C VAL A 169 25.71 -18.05 18.65
N THR A 170 26.47 -18.70 19.54
CA THR A 170 27.92 -18.70 19.52
C THR A 170 28.41 -20.12 19.22
N VAL A 171 29.25 -20.28 18.20
CA VAL A 171 29.83 -21.54 17.74
C VAL A 171 31.35 -21.41 17.72
N ASP A 172 32.05 -22.20 18.55
CA ASP A 172 33.51 -22.14 18.71
C ASP A 172 34.04 -20.70 18.89
N GLY A 173 33.32 -19.87 19.66
CA GLY A 173 33.64 -18.47 19.92
C GLY A 173 33.23 -17.48 18.80
N ARG A 174 32.62 -17.92 17.70
CA ARG A 174 32.05 -17.07 16.67
C ARG A 174 30.57 -16.79 16.98
N GLU A 175 30.20 -15.53 17.01
CA GLU A 175 28.82 -15.12 17.23
C GLU A 175 28.05 -14.94 15.91
N GLY A 176 26.80 -15.38 15.88
CA GLY A 176 25.80 -15.10 14.85
C GLY A 176 24.50 -14.64 15.49
N LYS A 177 23.85 -13.66 14.89
CA LYS A 177 22.55 -13.13 15.33
C LYS A 177 21.50 -13.27 14.27
N ALA A 178 20.25 -13.50 14.68
CA ALA A 178 19.07 -13.47 13.84
C ALA A 178 17.93 -12.72 14.52
N ALA A 179 17.19 -11.95 13.76
CA ALA A 179 15.88 -11.47 14.17
C ALA A 179 14.87 -12.62 14.09
N ILE A 180 14.01 -12.76 15.07
CA ILE A 180 12.88 -13.70 15.05
C ILE A 180 11.59 -12.89 14.92
N ILE A 181 10.81 -13.16 13.89
CA ILE A 181 9.45 -12.65 13.70
C ILE A 181 8.50 -13.77 14.14
N ALA A 182 8.03 -13.72 15.40
CA ALA A 182 7.11 -14.72 15.96
C ALA A 182 5.67 -14.26 15.72
N ALA A 183 5.08 -14.74 14.63
CA ALA A 183 3.78 -14.28 14.14
C ALA A 183 2.67 -15.33 14.35
N PRO A 184 1.41 -14.92 14.53
CA PRO A 184 0.28 -15.83 14.42
C PRO A 184 0.21 -16.41 12.99
N ALA A 185 -0.28 -17.64 12.88
CA ALA A 185 -0.40 -18.33 11.58
C ALA A 185 -1.32 -17.59 10.60
N ARG A 186 -2.17 -16.71 11.11
CA ARG A 186 -3.18 -15.99 10.35
C ARG A 186 -3.53 -14.67 11.03
N ILE A 187 -3.72 -13.63 10.24
CA ILE A 187 -4.33 -12.37 10.69
C ILE A 187 -5.76 -12.67 11.13
N PRO A 188 -6.15 -12.34 12.37
CA PRO A 188 -7.50 -12.57 12.83
C PRO A 188 -8.48 -11.64 12.08
N VAL A 189 -9.61 -12.19 11.66
CA VAL A 189 -10.74 -11.37 11.20
C VAL A 189 -11.56 -11.03 12.44
N PRO A 190 -11.85 -9.75 12.74
CA PRO A 190 -12.68 -9.36 13.86
C PRO A 190 -14.02 -10.12 13.86
N GLU A 191 -14.47 -10.60 15.02
CA GLU A 191 -15.67 -11.43 15.14
C GLU A 191 -16.89 -10.80 14.46
N ALA A 192 -17.08 -9.50 14.65
CA ALA A 192 -18.16 -8.76 14.03
C ALA A 192 -18.16 -8.82 12.49
N VAL A 193 -16.96 -8.92 11.86
CA VAL A 193 -16.83 -9.07 10.40
C VAL A 193 -16.96 -10.53 9.97
N ALA A 194 -16.45 -11.46 10.79
CA ALA A 194 -16.50 -12.88 10.50
C ALA A 194 -17.95 -13.43 10.49
N GLU A 195 -18.80 -12.92 11.37
CA GLU A 195 -20.18 -13.34 11.54
C GLU A 195 -21.13 -12.69 10.53
N HIS A 196 -20.89 -11.45 10.15
CA HIS A 196 -21.77 -10.67 9.29
C HIS A 196 -20.98 -9.89 8.25
N GLN A 197 -21.44 -9.94 7.00
CA GLN A 197 -20.95 -9.09 5.93
C GLN A 197 -21.04 -7.60 6.35
N ARG A 198 -19.95 -6.84 6.19
CA ARG A 198 -19.86 -5.42 6.51
C ARG A 198 -19.73 -4.60 5.25
N TRP A 199 -20.22 -3.37 5.29
CA TRP A 199 -20.09 -2.48 4.17
C TRP A 199 -19.55 -1.11 4.58
N GLY A 200 -18.90 -0.42 3.64
CA GLY A 200 -18.36 0.90 3.87
C GLY A 200 -18.26 1.74 2.61
N TRP A 201 -17.85 2.99 2.80
CA TRP A 201 -17.60 3.93 1.72
C TRP A 201 -16.12 3.93 1.32
N MET A 202 -15.86 4.28 0.05
CA MET A 202 -14.55 4.69 -0.45
C MET A 202 -14.64 6.14 -0.90
N THR A 203 -13.67 6.95 -0.49
CA THR A 203 -13.55 8.33 -1.00
C THR A 203 -12.11 8.78 -1.06
N GLN A 204 -11.83 9.73 -1.95
CA GLN A 204 -10.60 10.51 -1.91
C GLN A 204 -10.82 11.68 -0.97
N MET A 205 -10.21 11.62 0.22
CA MET A 205 -10.47 12.58 1.30
C MET A 205 -10.27 14.03 0.86
N TYR A 206 -9.18 14.30 0.11
CA TYR A 206 -8.87 15.64 -0.40
C TYR A 206 -9.97 16.23 -1.29
N SER A 207 -10.79 15.38 -1.93
CA SER A 207 -11.85 15.82 -2.86
C SER A 207 -13.11 16.29 -2.14
N VAL A 208 -13.36 15.86 -0.90
CA VAL A 208 -14.57 16.16 -0.14
C VAL A 208 -14.30 17.29 0.83
N ARG A 209 -14.85 18.46 0.54
CA ARG A 209 -14.62 19.72 1.27
C ARG A 209 -15.86 20.15 2.03
N SER A 210 -15.68 20.91 3.09
CA SER A 210 -16.72 21.74 3.70
C SER A 210 -16.45 23.22 3.42
N ARG A 211 -17.34 24.08 3.86
CA ARG A 211 -17.11 25.54 3.81
C ARG A 211 -16.00 26.00 4.76
N GLU A 212 -15.62 25.15 5.72
CA GLU A 212 -14.54 25.39 6.67
C GLU A 212 -13.17 24.88 6.17
N SER A 213 -13.13 24.18 5.04
CA SER A 213 -11.91 23.67 4.43
C SER A 213 -11.03 24.79 3.89
N TRP A 214 -9.76 24.49 3.66
CA TRP A 214 -8.75 25.41 3.14
C TRP A 214 -8.48 25.18 1.64
N GLY A 215 -9.53 24.98 0.84
CA GLY A 215 -9.43 24.73 -0.60
C GLY A 215 -9.27 23.27 -0.99
N ILE A 216 -8.94 22.39 -0.06
CA ILE A 216 -8.91 20.92 -0.18
C ILE A 216 -9.56 20.30 1.05
N GLY A 217 -10.09 19.06 0.91
CA GLY A 217 -10.57 18.30 2.06
C GLY A 217 -9.46 17.99 3.05
N ASP A 218 -9.79 17.93 4.33
CA ASP A 218 -8.83 17.82 5.41
C ASP A 218 -9.28 16.88 6.55
N TYR A 219 -8.50 16.77 7.63
CA TYR A 219 -8.81 15.85 8.74
C TYR A 219 -10.08 16.23 9.51
N GLY A 220 -10.47 17.52 9.53
CA GLY A 220 -11.74 17.96 10.07
C GLY A 220 -12.92 17.49 9.21
N ASP A 221 -12.77 17.53 7.88
CA ASP A 221 -13.73 16.96 6.95
C ASP A 221 -13.81 15.43 7.09
N LEU A 222 -12.66 14.75 7.21
CA LEU A 222 -12.61 13.30 7.43
C LEU A 222 -13.36 12.90 8.71
N LYS A 223 -13.11 13.61 9.81
CA LYS A 223 -13.78 13.39 11.09
C LYS A 223 -15.30 13.47 10.94
N ARG A 224 -15.79 14.49 10.25
CA ARG A 224 -17.22 14.68 9.98
C ARG A 224 -17.78 13.60 9.07
N LEU A 225 -17.07 13.27 7.97
CA LEU A 225 -17.49 12.22 7.04
C LEU A 225 -17.66 10.86 7.73
N LEU A 226 -16.74 10.50 8.62
CA LEU A 226 -16.81 9.25 9.36
C LEU A 226 -18.02 9.20 10.30
N ALA A 227 -18.26 10.28 11.07
CA ALA A 227 -19.42 10.39 11.94
C ALA A 227 -20.73 10.28 11.15
N ASP A 228 -20.89 11.09 10.09
CA ASP A 228 -22.12 11.12 9.29
C ASP A 228 -22.32 9.82 8.51
N ALA A 229 -21.26 9.16 8.02
CA ALA A 229 -21.34 7.84 7.38
C ALA A 229 -21.79 6.76 8.38
N ALA A 230 -21.30 6.79 9.61
CA ALA A 230 -21.73 5.88 10.67
C ALA A 230 -23.21 6.11 11.05
N GLU A 231 -23.59 7.36 11.30
CA GLU A 231 -24.93 7.68 11.76
C GLU A 231 -26.01 7.56 10.69
N LYS A 232 -25.76 8.16 9.51
CA LYS A 232 -26.79 8.31 8.45
C LYS A 232 -26.79 7.13 7.47
N SER A 233 -25.62 6.57 7.15
CA SER A 233 -25.49 5.44 6.22
C SER A 233 -25.40 4.11 6.92
N LYS A 234 -25.02 4.04 8.20
CA LYS A 234 -24.71 2.81 8.93
C LYS A 234 -23.55 2.05 8.28
N ALA A 235 -22.57 2.78 7.78
CA ALA A 235 -21.33 2.21 7.25
C ALA A 235 -20.43 1.72 8.39
N ASP A 236 -19.71 0.64 8.15
CA ASP A 236 -18.79 0.02 9.12
C ASP A 236 -17.34 0.49 8.97
N PHE A 237 -17.00 1.07 7.81
CA PHE A 237 -15.67 1.59 7.51
C PHE A 237 -15.71 2.66 6.41
N MET A 238 -14.59 3.38 6.28
CA MET A 238 -14.34 4.26 5.14
C MET A 238 -12.91 4.07 4.66
N LEU A 239 -12.74 3.61 3.41
CA LEU A 239 -11.45 3.58 2.72
C LEU A 239 -11.15 4.96 2.16
N ILE A 240 -9.96 5.48 2.47
CA ILE A 240 -9.46 6.76 1.94
C ILE A 240 -8.17 6.58 1.15
N ASN A 241 -7.80 7.60 0.38
CA ASN A 241 -6.49 7.68 -0.27
C ASN A 241 -5.35 7.59 0.76
N PRO A 242 -4.12 7.23 0.34
CA PRO A 242 -2.95 7.32 1.20
C PRO A 242 -2.82 8.72 1.82
N ILE A 243 -2.59 8.77 3.13
CA ILE A 243 -2.35 10.02 3.87
C ILE A 243 -0.88 10.15 4.31
N HIS A 244 0.00 9.53 3.55
CA HIS A 244 1.45 9.58 3.73
C HIS A 244 2.01 10.98 3.50
N ALA A 245 3.16 11.27 4.11
CA ALA A 245 3.76 12.59 4.08
C ALA A 245 4.18 13.04 2.68
N GLY A 246 3.79 14.26 2.31
CA GLY A 246 4.22 14.96 1.11
C GLY A 246 5.36 15.95 1.39
N ALA A 247 5.74 16.73 0.35
CA ALA A 247 6.75 17.77 0.45
C ALA A 247 6.29 18.90 1.41
N PRO A 248 7.23 19.54 2.15
CA PRO A 248 6.89 20.55 3.16
C PRO A 248 6.42 21.89 2.57
N ILE A 249 6.83 22.21 1.35
CA ILE A 249 6.44 23.43 0.62
C ILE A 249 6.26 23.14 -0.88
N PRO A 250 5.53 23.97 -1.63
CA PRO A 250 5.38 23.84 -3.07
C PRO A 250 6.71 23.80 -3.85
N PRO A 251 6.72 23.14 -5.02
CA PRO A 251 5.58 22.47 -5.66
C PRO A 251 5.23 21.14 -4.99
N LEU A 252 3.94 20.94 -4.66
CA LEU A 252 3.46 19.70 -4.06
C LEU A 252 3.13 18.66 -5.15
N GLU A 253 3.43 17.39 -4.87
CA GLU A 253 3.00 16.28 -5.69
C GLU A 253 1.50 15.99 -5.43
N PRO A 254 0.65 16.03 -6.46
CA PRO A 254 -0.77 15.76 -6.27
C PRO A 254 -1.08 14.30 -5.96
N SER A 255 -0.28 13.36 -6.46
CA SER A 255 -0.52 11.94 -6.27
C SER A 255 -0.26 11.51 -4.82
N PRO A 256 -1.27 10.99 -4.10
CA PRO A 256 -1.07 10.47 -2.76
C PRO A 256 -0.27 9.15 -2.76
N TYR A 257 -0.08 8.55 -3.95
CA TYR A 257 0.68 7.31 -4.13
C TYR A 257 2.17 7.52 -4.37
N LEU A 258 2.65 8.79 -4.43
CA LEU A 258 4.06 9.13 -4.54
C LEU A 258 4.51 10.02 -3.35
N PRO A 259 4.44 9.51 -2.12
CA PRO A 259 4.79 10.28 -0.93
C PRO A 259 6.31 10.42 -0.75
N GLU A 260 6.71 11.38 0.08
CA GLU A 260 8.11 11.56 0.50
C GLU A 260 8.51 10.61 1.64
N SER A 261 7.54 10.16 2.42
CA SER A 261 7.68 9.12 3.45
C SER A 261 6.37 8.40 3.67
N ARG A 262 6.41 7.05 3.80
CA ARG A 262 5.24 6.24 4.15
C ARG A 262 4.99 6.10 5.66
N ARG A 263 5.94 6.52 6.47
CA ARG A 263 5.85 6.43 7.94
C ARG A 263 5.13 7.63 8.55
N PHE A 264 5.27 8.81 7.94
CA PHE A 264 4.72 10.06 8.44
C PHE A 264 3.47 10.49 7.68
N LEU A 265 2.72 11.44 8.26
CA LEU A 265 1.43 11.87 7.79
C LEU A 265 1.52 13.12 6.90
N ASN A 266 0.58 13.26 6.00
CA ASN A 266 0.44 14.44 5.15
C ASN A 266 -0.12 15.61 5.96
N VAL A 267 0.72 16.57 6.24
CA VAL A 267 0.40 17.75 7.05
C VAL A 267 -0.47 18.78 6.32
N THR A 268 -0.60 18.67 4.99
CA THR A 268 -1.49 19.56 4.23
C THR A 268 -2.97 19.36 4.57
N TYR A 269 -3.31 18.22 5.18
CA TYR A 269 -4.65 17.87 5.62
C TYR A 269 -4.98 18.32 7.07
N ILE A 270 -4.06 18.98 7.78
CA ILE A 270 -4.35 19.53 9.10
C ILE A 270 -5.43 20.61 8.97
N ARG A 271 -6.44 20.59 9.86
CA ARG A 271 -7.39 21.68 10.04
C ARG A 271 -6.91 22.62 11.15
N PRO A 272 -6.50 23.86 10.85
CA PRO A 272 -5.99 24.79 11.86
C PRO A 272 -6.99 25.09 12.99
N GLN A 273 -8.28 25.21 12.68
CA GLN A 273 -9.32 25.51 13.64
C GLN A 273 -9.58 24.41 14.68
N ASP A 274 -9.21 23.16 14.34
CA ASP A 274 -9.38 22.00 15.25
C ASP A 274 -8.17 21.80 16.18
N ILE A 275 -7.13 22.65 16.06
CA ILE A 275 -5.98 22.63 16.98
C ILE A 275 -6.40 23.29 18.30
N PRO A 276 -6.21 22.66 19.47
CA PRO A 276 -6.65 23.23 20.75
C PRO A 276 -6.10 24.64 21.02
N GLU A 277 -4.88 24.93 20.59
CA GLU A 277 -4.23 26.22 20.73
C GLU A 277 -4.95 27.33 19.96
N TYR A 278 -5.61 27.03 18.82
CA TYR A 278 -6.39 28.01 18.05
C TYR A 278 -7.48 28.69 18.90
N ALA A 279 -8.14 27.94 19.76
CA ALA A 279 -9.20 28.48 20.63
C ALA A 279 -8.67 29.53 21.66
N THR A 280 -7.40 29.46 21.98
CA THR A 280 -6.75 30.31 23.00
C THR A 280 -5.84 31.39 22.40
N LEU A 281 -5.81 31.51 21.06
CA LEU A 281 -5.00 32.55 20.39
C LEU A 281 -5.39 33.96 20.84
N PRO A 282 -4.42 34.90 20.93
CA PRO A 282 -4.72 36.33 21.00
C PRO A 282 -5.62 36.76 19.84
N ALA A 283 -6.51 37.70 20.08
CA ALA A 283 -7.53 38.09 19.10
C ALA A 283 -6.97 38.60 17.78
N ASP A 284 -5.84 39.27 17.82
CA ASP A 284 -5.13 39.78 16.64
C ASP A 284 -4.44 38.67 15.85
N VAL A 285 -3.89 37.65 16.52
CA VAL A 285 -3.30 36.46 15.87
C VAL A 285 -4.40 35.61 15.25
N ARG A 286 -5.51 35.39 15.97
CA ARG A 286 -6.67 34.68 15.44
C ARG A 286 -7.20 35.34 14.18
N ALA A 287 -7.36 36.69 14.19
CA ALA A 287 -7.80 37.42 13.02
C ALA A 287 -6.88 37.28 11.82
N GLN A 288 -5.57 37.09 12.03
CA GLN A 288 -4.62 36.80 10.95
C GLN A 288 -4.84 35.39 10.40
N VAL A 289 -5.03 34.39 11.26
CA VAL A 289 -5.35 33.02 10.83
C VAL A 289 -6.65 32.98 10.03
N ASP A 290 -7.71 33.65 10.51
CA ASP A 290 -9.00 33.74 9.85
C ASP A 290 -8.91 34.43 8.49
N ALA A 291 -8.12 35.51 8.37
CA ALA A 291 -7.88 36.20 7.10
C ALA A 291 -7.13 35.32 6.06
N LEU A 292 -6.22 34.45 6.51
CA LEU A 292 -5.57 33.47 5.64
C LEU A 292 -6.57 32.42 5.15
N HIS A 293 -7.47 31.95 6.01
CA HIS A 293 -8.56 31.05 5.60
C HIS A 293 -9.48 31.74 4.59
N ASP A 294 -9.94 32.94 4.86
CA ASP A 294 -10.83 33.70 3.97
C ASP A 294 -10.25 33.91 2.57
N SER A 295 -8.92 33.94 2.45
CA SER A 295 -8.24 34.10 1.16
C SER A 295 -8.41 32.90 0.22
N VAL A 296 -8.76 31.72 0.74
CA VAL A 296 -8.96 30.49 -0.02
C VAL A 296 -10.35 29.89 0.14
N ALA A 297 -11.18 30.39 1.05
CA ALA A 297 -12.50 29.84 1.39
C ALA A 297 -13.43 29.73 0.17
N ALA A 298 -13.42 30.72 -0.73
CA ALA A 298 -14.24 30.70 -1.94
C ALA A 298 -13.93 29.51 -2.87
N ARG A 299 -12.71 28.95 -2.80
CA ARG A 299 -12.31 27.77 -3.59
C ARG A 299 -13.05 26.50 -3.18
N ASN A 300 -13.62 26.46 -1.97
CA ASN A 300 -14.38 25.31 -1.50
C ASN A 300 -15.64 25.04 -2.33
N ASP A 301 -16.21 26.08 -2.96
CA ASP A 301 -17.40 26.00 -3.81
C ASP A 301 -17.07 25.81 -5.32
N GLU A 302 -15.77 25.76 -5.69
CA GLU A 302 -15.34 25.61 -7.09
C GLU A 302 -15.34 24.14 -7.52
N SER A 303 -15.97 23.82 -8.64
CA SER A 303 -15.94 22.47 -9.25
C SER A 303 -14.75 22.23 -10.19
N THR A 304 -13.91 23.25 -10.37
CA THR A 304 -12.66 23.17 -11.13
C THR A 304 -11.58 22.39 -10.34
N PRO A 305 -10.54 21.89 -11.03
CA PRO A 305 -9.47 21.19 -10.34
C PRO A 305 -8.84 22.01 -9.20
N MET A 306 -8.67 21.37 -8.06
CA MET A 306 -8.15 22.01 -6.85
C MET A 306 -6.70 22.46 -7.02
N ASP A 307 -6.38 23.64 -6.52
CA ASP A 307 -5.03 24.18 -6.43
C ASP A 307 -4.44 23.88 -5.04
N ILE A 308 -3.80 22.71 -4.93
CA ILE A 308 -3.21 22.22 -3.67
C ILE A 308 -2.06 23.11 -3.19
N ASN A 309 -1.34 23.75 -4.11
CA ASN A 309 -0.24 24.66 -3.74
C ASN A 309 -0.81 25.93 -3.08
N ALA A 310 -1.77 26.59 -3.72
CA ALA A 310 -2.40 27.78 -3.12
C ALA A 310 -3.10 27.47 -1.79
N ALA A 311 -3.74 26.31 -1.65
CA ALA A 311 -4.33 25.85 -0.40
C ALA A 311 -3.27 25.76 0.73
N TRP A 312 -2.11 25.17 0.43
CA TRP A 312 -1.04 25.01 1.40
C TRP A 312 -0.30 26.33 1.70
N GLU A 313 -0.10 27.17 0.69
CA GLU A 313 0.50 28.51 0.86
C GLU A 313 -0.32 29.41 1.80
N ALA A 314 -1.65 29.24 1.85
CA ALA A 314 -2.50 29.92 2.82
C ALA A 314 -2.49 29.24 4.21
N LYS A 315 -2.57 27.91 4.23
CA LYS A 315 -2.71 27.12 5.48
C LYS A 315 -1.41 27.09 6.30
N ARG A 316 -0.27 26.92 5.66
CA ARG A 316 1.02 26.77 6.35
C ARG A 316 1.39 27.98 7.22
N PRO A 317 1.27 29.25 6.76
CA PRO A 317 1.47 30.42 7.61
C PRO A 317 0.51 30.47 8.80
N ALA A 318 -0.75 30.05 8.64
CA ALA A 318 -1.72 29.99 9.73
C ALA A 318 -1.27 28.97 10.81
N LEU A 319 -0.81 27.79 10.41
CA LEU A 319 -0.22 26.80 11.32
C LEU A 319 1.01 27.33 12.03
N ARG A 320 1.85 28.11 11.33
CA ARG A 320 3.03 28.74 11.91
C ARG A 320 2.65 29.75 13.00
N LEU A 321 1.64 30.59 12.78
CA LEU A 321 1.11 31.53 13.78
C LEU A 321 0.61 30.81 15.04
N ILE A 322 -0.08 29.66 14.87
CA ILE A 322 -0.56 28.85 15.99
C ILE A 322 0.62 28.25 16.78
N PHE A 323 1.62 27.72 16.08
CA PHE A 323 2.83 27.17 16.69
C PHE A 323 3.58 28.21 17.52
N GLU A 324 3.79 29.43 16.97
CA GLU A 324 4.52 30.54 17.58
C GLU A 324 3.76 31.15 18.78
N ALA A 325 2.45 31.05 18.81
CA ALA A 325 1.66 31.49 19.97
C ALA A 325 1.96 30.65 21.24
N GLY A 326 2.57 29.48 21.06
CA GLY A 326 3.01 28.60 22.13
C GLY A 326 1.89 27.71 22.68
N ARG A 327 2.29 26.83 23.56
CA ARG A 327 1.46 25.79 24.17
C ARG A 327 1.49 25.90 25.71
N ASN A 328 0.44 25.45 26.38
CA ASN A 328 0.46 25.30 27.83
C ASN A 328 1.34 24.08 28.25
N ASN A 329 1.70 24.00 29.54
CA ASN A 329 2.59 22.97 30.04
C ASN A 329 2.11 21.54 29.76
N LYS A 330 0.80 21.30 29.75
CA LYS A 330 0.25 19.96 29.44
C LYS A 330 0.54 19.60 27.98
N ARG A 331 0.20 20.49 27.08
CA ARG A 331 0.42 20.32 25.64
C ARG A 331 1.92 20.19 25.30
N GLU A 332 2.78 20.91 26.01
CA GLU A 332 4.22 20.76 25.85
C GLU A 332 4.70 19.37 26.24
N LEU A 333 4.23 18.83 27.36
CA LEU A 333 4.56 17.46 27.78
C LEU A 333 4.02 16.40 26.79
N GLU A 334 2.84 16.60 26.24
CA GLU A 334 2.29 15.71 25.21
C GLU A 334 3.14 15.74 23.94
N PHE A 335 3.60 16.89 23.50
CA PHE A 335 4.49 17.03 22.36
C PHE A 335 5.87 16.38 22.62
N GLU A 336 6.47 16.59 23.81
CA GLU A 336 7.72 15.93 24.19
C GLU A 336 7.57 14.40 24.24
N HIS A 337 6.42 13.90 24.71
CA HIS A 337 6.10 12.49 24.69
C HIS A 337 6.01 11.95 23.24
N PHE A 338 5.30 12.66 22.36
CA PHE A 338 5.23 12.30 20.95
C PHE A 338 6.61 12.22 20.30
N LYS A 339 7.47 13.23 20.51
CA LYS A 339 8.85 13.24 19.98
C LYS A 339 9.66 12.02 20.47
N THR A 340 9.51 11.69 21.74
CA THR A 340 10.22 10.53 22.33
C THR A 340 9.73 9.21 21.74
N THR A 341 8.43 9.06 21.54
CA THR A 341 7.81 7.84 21.00
C THR A 341 8.10 7.66 19.51
N ALA A 342 8.01 8.74 18.74
CA ALA A 342 8.31 8.72 17.29
C ALA A 342 9.80 8.48 17.00
N GLY A 343 10.68 8.84 17.94
CA GLY A 343 12.11 8.50 17.90
C GLY A 343 12.91 9.23 16.82
N PRO A 344 14.11 8.71 16.50
CA PRO A 344 15.07 9.40 15.61
C PRO A 344 14.61 9.55 14.17
N ASP A 345 13.67 8.73 13.70
CA ASP A 345 13.15 8.86 12.33
C ASP A 345 12.32 10.12 12.16
N LEU A 346 11.64 10.62 13.22
CA LEU A 346 10.97 11.92 13.20
C LEU A 346 11.98 13.05 13.00
N ASP A 347 13.13 12.98 13.67
CA ASP A 347 14.20 13.96 13.53
C ASP A 347 14.80 13.92 12.12
N SER A 348 14.96 12.72 11.57
CA SER A 348 15.44 12.52 10.20
C SER A 348 14.48 13.11 9.16
N PHE A 349 13.18 12.87 9.34
CA PHE A 349 12.14 13.43 8.48
C PHE A 349 12.09 14.97 8.58
N ALA A 350 12.08 15.52 9.79
CA ALA A 350 12.08 16.97 10.00
C ALA A 350 13.35 17.64 9.45
N THR A 351 14.50 16.96 9.51
CA THR A 351 15.76 17.42 8.91
C THR A 351 15.66 17.48 7.39
N TRP A 352 15.09 16.46 6.75
CA TRP A 352 14.85 16.47 5.30
C TRP A 352 13.90 17.62 4.91
N CYS A 353 12.81 17.82 5.65
CA CYS A 353 11.91 18.95 5.44
C CYS A 353 12.64 20.29 5.54
N LEU A 354 13.49 20.44 6.55
CA LEU A 354 14.31 21.64 6.74
C LEU A 354 15.27 21.88 5.57
N CYS A 355 15.98 20.84 5.11
CA CYS A 355 16.86 20.93 3.93
C CYS A 355 16.07 21.34 2.69
N PHE A 356 14.89 20.76 2.49
CA PHE A 356 14.00 21.09 1.38
C PHE A 356 13.55 22.54 1.42
N GLU A 357 13.20 23.08 2.59
CA GLU A 357 12.72 24.44 2.75
C GLU A 357 13.82 25.50 2.60
N VAL A 358 15.01 25.23 3.13
CA VAL A 358 16.09 26.21 3.17
C VAL A 358 16.99 26.12 1.93
N TRP A 359 17.30 24.91 1.48
CA TRP A 359 18.16 24.70 0.29
C TRP A 359 17.37 24.50 -1.00
N GLY A 360 16.04 24.39 -0.90
CA GLY A 360 15.12 24.16 -2.02
C GLY A 360 14.92 22.69 -2.36
N ALA A 361 13.90 22.42 -3.17
CA ALA A 361 13.54 21.08 -3.59
C ALA A 361 14.74 20.28 -4.14
N PRO A 362 14.90 18.99 -3.83
CA PRO A 362 16.07 18.19 -4.20
C PRO A 362 16.16 17.82 -5.68
N TRP A 363 15.23 18.28 -6.49
CA TRP A 363 15.23 18.11 -7.95
C TRP A 363 15.60 19.40 -8.68
N GLY A 364 15.95 19.28 -9.94
CA GLY A 364 16.43 20.39 -10.75
C GLY A 364 17.92 20.66 -10.51
N GLU A 365 18.26 21.90 -10.20
CA GLU A 365 19.65 22.34 -10.02
C GLU A 365 20.19 22.09 -8.60
N ASN A 366 19.32 21.83 -7.63
CA ASN A 366 19.72 21.57 -6.24
C ASN A 366 20.34 20.18 -6.10
N ARG A 367 21.54 20.14 -5.52
CA ARG A 367 22.35 18.92 -5.44
C ARG A 367 22.51 18.37 -4.03
N TRP A 368 21.98 19.07 -3.01
CA TRP A 368 22.20 18.70 -1.61
C TRP A 368 21.80 17.24 -1.30
N PHE A 369 20.75 16.73 -1.93
CA PHE A 369 20.30 15.35 -1.76
C PHE A 369 21.38 14.30 -2.08
N PHE A 370 22.19 14.56 -3.11
CA PHE A 370 23.26 13.67 -3.56
C PHE A 370 24.63 13.98 -2.95
N GLU A 371 24.82 15.20 -2.46
CA GLU A 371 26.12 15.68 -1.98
C GLU A 371 26.25 15.63 -0.47
N LYS A 372 25.12 15.54 0.27
CA LYS A 372 25.08 15.57 1.72
C LYS A 372 24.30 14.41 2.29
N THR A 373 24.79 13.89 3.38
CA THR A 373 24.08 12.89 4.21
C THR A 373 23.49 13.56 5.44
N ILE A 374 22.62 12.88 6.14
CA ILE A 374 22.00 13.37 7.38
C ILE A 374 23.06 13.73 8.44
N ASP A 375 24.22 13.06 8.43
CA ASP A 375 25.31 13.26 9.37
C ASP A 375 26.32 14.35 8.94
N ASP A 376 26.12 14.98 7.78
CA ASP A 376 27.02 16.04 7.29
C ASP A 376 27.04 17.22 8.29
N PRO A 377 28.22 17.76 8.60
CA PRO A 377 28.33 18.94 9.49
C PRO A 377 27.48 20.13 9.06
N ALA A 378 27.32 20.37 7.75
CA ALA A 378 26.48 21.45 7.24
C ALA A 378 24.98 21.20 7.51
N VAL A 379 24.53 19.94 7.54
CA VAL A 379 23.15 19.58 7.90
C VAL A 379 22.93 19.82 9.39
N ARG A 380 23.88 19.40 10.26
CA ARG A 380 23.78 19.67 11.70
C ARG A 380 23.79 21.18 12.01
N GLN A 381 24.63 21.93 11.33
CA GLN A 381 24.65 23.39 11.45
C GLN A 381 23.31 24.00 11.00
N LEU A 382 22.70 23.51 9.92
CA LEU A 382 21.42 23.98 9.44
C LEU A 382 20.31 23.76 10.49
N VAL A 383 20.29 22.59 11.16
CA VAL A 383 19.33 22.28 12.24
C VAL A 383 19.54 23.22 13.44
N GLU A 384 20.78 23.56 13.78
CA GLU A 384 21.09 24.52 14.85
C GLU A 384 20.65 25.95 14.50
N GLU A 385 20.92 26.40 13.26
CA GLU A 385 20.58 27.76 12.78
C GLU A 385 19.06 27.96 12.60
N HIS A 386 18.31 26.89 12.25
CA HIS A 386 16.88 26.94 11.99
C HIS A 386 16.09 26.00 12.92
N HIS A 387 16.51 25.94 14.18
CA HIS A 387 15.90 25.02 15.17
C HIS A 387 14.39 25.21 15.33
N ASP A 388 13.89 26.42 15.24
CA ASP A 388 12.46 26.74 15.31
C ASP A 388 11.67 26.16 14.13
N LEU A 389 12.23 26.11 12.93
CA LEU A 389 11.63 25.52 11.75
C LEU A 389 11.69 23.98 11.82
N PHE A 390 12.79 23.44 12.34
CA PHE A 390 12.91 22.01 12.62
C PHE A 390 11.84 21.55 13.63
N GLU A 391 11.66 22.26 14.76
CA GLU A 391 10.63 21.97 15.74
C GLU A 391 9.21 22.13 15.17
N PHE A 392 8.99 23.10 14.29
CA PHE A 392 7.71 23.29 13.61
C PHE A 392 7.34 22.07 12.74
N ASN A 393 8.29 21.50 11.98
CA ASN A 393 8.03 20.30 11.18
C ASN A 393 7.73 19.08 12.05
N ARG A 394 8.35 18.94 13.22
CA ARG A 394 8.03 17.88 14.20
C ARG A 394 6.64 18.08 14.79
N TRP A 395 6.30 19.33 15.13
CA TRP A 395 4.99 19.69 15.67
C TRP A 395 3.87 19.43 14.66
N LEU A 396 4.08 19.71 13.38
CA LEU A 396 3.09 19.41 12.34
C LEU A 396 2.75 17.91 12.30
N GLN A 397 3.72 17.02 12.47
CA GLN A 397 3.47 15.58 12.52
C GLN A 397 2.65 15.18 13.74
N TRP A 398 2.94 15.78 14.90
CA TRP A 398 2.14 15.55 16.11
C TRP A 398 0.68 15.97 15.92
N ILE A 399 0.43 17.17 15.40
CA ILE A 399 -0.94 17.67 15.17
C ILE A 399 -1.67 16.81 14.14
N ALA A 400 -1.01 16.39 13.05
CA ALA A 400 -1.59 15.49 12.08
C ALA A 400 -2.03 14.17 12.73
N ALA A 401 -1.16 13.56 13.55
CA ALA A 401 -1.46 12.32 14.28
C ALA A 401 -2.65 12.50 15.24
N GLU A 402 -2.71 13.61 15.98
CA GLU A 402 -3.85 13.90 16.87
C GLU A 402 -5.17 13.98 16.08
N GLN A 403 -5.18 14.67 14.93
CA GLN A 403 -6.41 14.86 14.16
C GLN A 403 -6.87 13.58 13.48
N VAL A 404 -5.96 12.75 12.95
CA VAL A 404 -6.32 11.44 12.37
C VAL A 404 -6.83 10.50 13.47
N ASN A 405 -6.19 10.48 14.65
CA ASN A 405 -6.67 9.71 15.79
C ASN A 405 -8.06 10.15 16.24
N ALA A 406 -8.31 11.46 16.29
CA ALA A 406 -9.64 11.99 16.62
C ALA A 406 -10.69 11.58 15.59
N ALA A 407 -10.34 11.53 14.29
CA ALA A 407 -11.24 11.06 13.24
C ALA A 407 -11.56 9.56 13.38
N GLN A 408 -10.55 8.71 13.65
CA GLN A 408 -10.77 7.29 13.91
C GLN A 408 -11.64 7.07 15.17
N GLN A 409 -11.36 7.79 16.25
CA GLN A 409 -12.15 7.67 17.48
C GLN A 409 -13.61 8.08 17.25
N GLU A 410 -13.85 9.18 16.51
CA GLU A 410 -15.19 9.63 16.15
C GLU A 410 -15.96 8.54 15.37
N ALA A 411 -15.30 7.87 14.41
CA ALA A 411 -15.89 6.75 13.68
C ALA A 411 -16.37 5.63 14.61
N LEU A 412 -15.52 5.23 15.55
CA LEU A 412 -15.81 4.16 16.52
C LEU A 412 -16.89 4.56 17.50
N ASP A 413 -16.87 5.79 18.02
CA ASP A 413 -17.86 6.33 18.95
C ASP A 413 -19.27 6.42 18.33
N HIS A 414 -19.34 6.62 16.98
CA HIS A 414 -20.60 6.61 16.22
C HIS A 414 -20.99 5.22 15.70
N GLY A 415 -20.23 4.17 16.04
CA GLY A 415 -20.62 2.77 15.86
C GLY A 415 -20.08 2.09 14.60
N MET A 416 -19.09 2.64 13.90
CA MET A 416 -18.37 1.91 12.87
C MET A 416 -17.63 0.72 13.47
N THR A 417 -17.67 -0.42 12.79
CA THR A 417 -16.95 -1.65 13.23
C THR A 417 -15.44 -1.51 13.07
N LEU A 418 -14.96 -0.92 11.97
CA LEU A 418 -13.56 -0.75 11.64
C LEU A 418 -13.12 0.72 11.66
N GLY A 419 -14.04 1.64 11.36
CA GLY A 419 -13.70 3.05 11.21
C GLY A 419 -12.89 3.32 9.95
N LEU A 420 -11.74 3.96 10.11
CA LEU A 420 -10.85 4.31 9.00
C LEU A 420 -10.16 3.06 8.44
N MET A 421 -10.18 2.91 7.12
CA MET A 421 -9.31 2.02 6.35
C MET A 421 -8.32 2.90 5.59
N GLN A 422 -7.04 2.79 5.92
CA GLN A 422 -5.98 3.52 5.23
C GLN A 422 -5.47 2.72 4.03
N ASP A 423 -5.16 3.43 2.95
CA ASP A 423 -4.47 2.85 1.80
C ASP A 423 -2.97 3.04 1.93
N MET A 424 -2.20 1.98 1.70
CA MET A 424 -0.74 1.98 1.77
C MET A 424 -0.15 2.02 0.37
N ALA A 425 0.53 3.11 0.02
CA ALA A 425 1.22 3.26 -1.25
C ALA A 425 2.34 2.20 -1.43
N VAL A 426 2.64 1.83 -2.68
CA VAL A 426 3.66 0.81 -3.00
C VAL A 426 5.06 1.25 -2.56
N GLY A 427 5.41 2.52 -2.75
CA GLY A 427 6.73 3.06 -2.45
C GLY A 427 6.71 4.53 -2.09
N VAL A 428 7.87 5.17 -2.21
CA VAL A 428 8.10 6.60 -1.93
C VAL A 428 8.74 7.29 -3.11
N HIS A 429 8.73 8.61 -3.13
CA HIS A 429 9.48 9.40 -4.10
C HIS A 429 10.99 9.13 -3.98
N GLY A 430 11.68 8.95 -5.12
CA GLY A 430 13.11 8.60 -5.13
C GLY A 430 14.04 9.66 -4.54
N LEU A 431 13.59 10.90 -4.40
CA LEU A 431 14.28 12.00 -3.73
C LEU A 431 13.60 12.39 -2.42
N GLY A 432 12.75 11.50 -1.88
CA GLY A 432 12.00 11.70 -0.64
C GLY A 432 12.83 11.51 0.62
N ALA A 433 12.20 11.81 1.74
CA ALA A 433 12.82 11.76 3.06
C ALA A 433 13.35 10.37 3.42
N ASP A 434 12.56 9.33 3.16
CA ASP A 434 12.95 7.94 3.46
C ASP A 434 14.20 7.51 2.68
N ALA A 435 14.29 7.93 1.39
CA ALA A 435 15.42 7.59 0.53
C ALA A 435 16.69 8.35 0.88
N TRP A 436 16.57 9.59 1.38
CA TRP A 436 17.72 10.41 1.78
C TRP A 436 18.30 10.03 3.14
N ALA A 437 17.41 9.84 4.11
CA ALA A 437 17.83 9.56 5.48
C ALA A 437 18.54 8.20 5.63
N ASN A 438 18.08 7.21 4.88
CA ASN A 438 18.59 5.83 4.97
C ASN A 438 18.63 5.19 3.57
N PRO A 439 19.56 5.61 2.71
CA PRO A 439 19.62 5.16 1.32
C PRO A 439 19.85 3.64 1.18
N GLU A 440 20.47 2.99 2.16
CA GLU A 440 20.69 1.55 2.17
C GLU A 440 19.40 0.72 2.30
N ARG A 441 18.31 1.33 2.73
CA ARG A 441 16.97 0.70 2.75
C ARG A 441 16.48 0.36 1.34
N PHE A 442 16.97 1.08 0.35
CA PHE A 442 16.54 0.96 -1.05
C PHE A 442 17.61 0.34 -1.93
N ALA A 443 17.19 -0.20 -3.08
CA ALA A 443 18.13 -0.70 -4.06
C ALA A 443 18.94 0.45 -4.67
N SER A 444 20.24 0.22 -4.86
CA SER A 444 21.15 1.17 -5.48
C SER A 444 20.99 1.19 -7.02
N GLY A 445 21.73 2.04 -7.73
CA GLY A 445 21.98 1.87 -9.15
C GLY A 445 20.86 2.22 -10.13
N GLY A 446 19.85 3.00 -9.74
CA GLY A 446 18.88 3.58 -10.68
C GLY A 446 17.87 2.55 -11.23
N VAL A 447 17.17 1.88 -10.33
CA VAL A 447 15.99 1.05 -10.62
C VAL A 447 14.74 1.66 -9.98
N THR A 448 13.61 1.46 -10.63
CA THR A 448 12.29 1.87 -10.14
C THR A 448 11.33 0.69 -10.12
N VAL A 449 10.24 0.81 -9.37
CA VAL A 449 9.15 -0.16 -9.36
C VAL A 449 8.12 0.17 -10.42
N GLY A 450 7.48 -0.85 -10.96
CA GLY A 450 6.37 -0.72 -11.88
C GLY A 450 5.70 -2.04 -12.18
N CYS A 451 5.11 -2.17 -13.34
CA CYS A 451 4.58 -3.43 -13.84
C CYS A 451 4.93 -3.66 -15.33
N PRO A 452 5.06 -4.94 -15.74
CA PRO A 452 5.22 -5.26 -17.15
C PRO A 452 3.95 -4.90 -17.95
N PRO A 453 4.02 -4.91 -19.29
CA PRO A 453 2.85 -4.72 -20.14
C PRO A 453 1.70 -5.65 -19.77
N ASP A 454 0.50 -5.08 -19.70
CA ASP A 454 -0.76 -5.78 -19.45
C ASP A 454 -1.86 -5.34 -20.41
N PHE A 455 -3.10 -5.84 -20.23
CA PHE A 455 -4.25 -5.48 -21.05
C PHE A 455 -4.63 -4.00 -20.95
N TYR A 456 -4.42 -3.39 -19.79
CA TYR A 456 -4.81 -2.03 -19.50
C TYR A 456 -3.72 -1.04 -19.90
N ASN A 457 -2.45 -1.47 -19.82
CA ASN A 457 -1.30 -0.69 -20.23
C ASN A 457 -0.30 -1.52 -21.03
N GLN A 458 -0.45 -1.51 -22.37
CA GLN A 458 0.39 -2.30 -23.29
C GLN A 458 1.86 -1.88 -23.33
N GLN A 459 2.21 -0.73 -22.73
CA GLN A 459 3.60 -0.27 -22.60
C GLN A 459 4.24 -0.70 -21.28
N GLY A 460 3.46 -1.21 -20.33
CA GLY A 460 3.84 -1.33 -18.93
C GLY A 460 3.82 0.02 -18.21
N GLN A 461 4.07 0.01 -16.93
CA GLN A 461 4.06 1.22 -16.11
C GLN A 461 5.36 1.31 -15.31
N ASP A 462 5.94 2.50 -15.25
CA ASP A 462 7.03 2.86 -14.36
C ASP A 462 6.50 3.87 -13.34
N TRP A 463 6.47 3.50 -12.07
CA TRP A 463 5.93 4.35 -11.00
C TRP A 463 6.96 5.31 -10.41
N GLY A 464 8.23 5.23 -10.87
CA GLY A 464 9.29 6.15 -10.44
C GLY A 464 9.77 5.96 -9.00
N GLN A 465 9.33 4.92 -8.31
CA GLN A 465 9.61 4.67 -6.90
C GLN A 465 10.79 3.71 -6.74
N PRO A 466 11.79 3.99 -5.88
CA PRO A 466 12.85 3.05 -5.59
C PRO A 466 12.30 1.85 -4.78
N PRO A 467 12.64 0.60 -5.14
CA PRO A 467 12.23 -0.56 -4.36
C PRO A 467 13.07 -0.71 -3.10
N PHE A 468 12.48 -1.25 -2.03
CA PHE A 468 13.26 -1.71 -0.89
C PHE A 468 14.30 -2.76 -1.30
N ASN A 469 15.48 -2.68 -0.72
CA ASN A 469 16.51 -3.71 -0.88
C ASN A 469 16.15 -4.95 -0.04
N PRO A 470 15.84 -6.11 -0.65
CA PRO A 470 15.43 -7.30 0.10
C PRO A 470 16.51 -7.82 1.04
N ARG A 471 17.79 -7.62 0.71
CA ARG A 471 18.90 -8.02 1.58
C ARG A 471 18.99 -7.15 2.83
N TYR A 472 18.73 -5.85 2.69
CA TYR A 472 18.66 -4.92 3.83
C TYR A 472 17.50 -5.28 4.75
N LEU A 473 16.30 -5.51 4.20
CA LEU A 473 15.13 -5.91 4.97
C LEU A 473 15.44 -7.16 5.82
N GLU A 474 16.01 -8.19 5.19
CA GLU A 474 16.36 -9.44 5.88
C GLU A 474 17.44 -9.24 6.93
N ALA A 475 18.48 -8.45 6.63
CA ALA A 475 19.59 -8.19 7.56
C ALA A 475 19.15 -7.41 8.81
N THR A 476 18.13 -6.57 8.70
CA THR A 476 17.60 -5.72 9.80
C THR A 476 16.34 -6.30 10.47
N GLY A 477 15.96 -7.55 10.16
CA GLY A 477 14.73 -8.15 10.71
C GLY A 477 13.48 -7.38 10.32
N TYR A 478 13.46 -6.78 9.12
CA TYR A 478 12.34 -6.01 8.57
C TYR A 478 11.98 -4.76 9.38
N GLN A 479 12.89 -4.19 10.13
CA GLN A 479 12.61 -3.07 11.05
C GLN A 479 11.84 -1.93 10.39
N VAL A 480 12.32 -1.41 9.25
CA VAL A 480 11.63 -0.30 8.54
C VAL A 480 10.20 -0.66 8.12
N TYR A 481 9.97 -1.91 7.73
CA TYR A 481 8.65 -2.39 7.33
C TYR A 481 7.73 -2.55 8.55
N ARG A 482 8.26 -3.07 9.67
CA ARG A 482 7.53 -3.16 10.95
C ARG A 482 7.04 -1.80 11.42
N GLU A 483 7.94 -0.82 11.46
CA GLU A 483 7.64 0.56 11.89
C GLU A 483 6.61 1.24 10.97
N MET A 484 6.72 1.03 9.66
CA MET A 484 5.76 1.55 8.69
C MET A 484 4.36 0.94 8.87
N VAL A 485 4.25 -0.37 9.01
CA VAL A 485 2.96 -1.06 9.23
C VAL A 485 2.36 -0.66 10.58
N HIS A 486 3.20 -0.58 11.61
CA HIS A 486 2.78 -0.13 12.95
C HIS A 486 2.14 1.26 12.91
N SER A 487 2.81 2.24 12.27
CA SER A 487 2.30 3.61 12.20
C SER A 487 0.95 3.73 11.49
N MET A 488 0.65 2.86 10.52
CA MET A 488 -0.67 2.84 9.88
C MET A 488 -1.78 2.37 10.83
N TYR A 489 -1.49 1.37 11.67
CA TYR A 489 -2.47 0.86 12.64
C TYR A 489 -2.65 1.74 13.87
N GLU A 490 -1.76 2.71 14.11
CA GLU A 490 -2.00 3.72 15.16
C GLU A 490 -3.26 4.54 14.90
N HIS A 491 -3.71 4.63 13.64
CA HIS A 491 -4.75 5.54 13.22
C HIS A 491 -5.91 4.87 12.46
N ALA A 492 -5.92 3.54 12.30
CA ALA A 492 -6.91 2.86 11.47
C ALA A 492 -7.28 1.47 11.99
N GLY A 493 -8.51 1.05 11.77
CA GLY A 493 -8.97 -0.32 12.06
C GLY A 493 -8.72 -1.30 10.92
N ALA A 494 -8.33 -0.82 9.74
CA ALA A 494 -7.93 -1.66 8.61
C ALA A 494 -6.90 -0.96 7.71
N VAL A 495 -6.11 -1.77 7.00
CA VAL A 495 -5.13 -1.29 6.01
C VAL A 495 -5.39 -1.99 4.69
N ARG A 496 -5.54 -1.21 3.61
CA ARG A 496 -5.45 -1.71 2.23
C ARG A 496 -4.00 -1.59 1.76
N ILE A 497 -3.47 -2.66 1.22
CA ILE A 497 -2.12 -2.67 0.65
C ILE A 497 -2.25 -2.57 -0.86
N ASP A 498 -1.79 -1.46 -1.41
CA ASP A 498 -1.71 -1.26 -2.85
C ASP A 498 -0.68 -2.22 -3.46
N HIS A 499 -1.05 -2.87 -4.58
CA HIS A 499 -0.22 -3.87 -5.26
C HIS A 499 0.36 -4.93 -4.29
N VAL A 500 -0.51 -5.71 -3.62
CA VAL A 500 -0.11 -6.69 -2.58
C VAL A 500 0.87 -7.75 -3.08
N LEU A 501 0.95 -7.98 -4.40
CA LEU A 501 1.98 -8.81 -5.02
C LEU A 501 3.40 -8.35 -4.64
N GLY A 502 3.57 -7.07 -4.29
CA GLY A 502 4.81 -6.49 -3.80
C GLY A 502 5.39 -7.15 -2.53
N LEU A 503 4.57 -7.85 -1.73
CA LEU A 503 5.05 -8.66 -0.60
C LEU A 503 5.81 -9.91 -1.05
N PHE A 504 5.59 -10.37 -2.28
CA PHE A 504 6.18 -11.58 -2.87
C PHE A 504 7.25 -11.24 -3.88
N ARG A 505 6.95 -10.31 -4.78
CA ARG A 505 7.87 -9.87 -5.84
C ARG A 505 7.46 -8.52 -6.40
N LEU A 506 8.43 -7.71 -6.81
CA LEU A 506 8.22 -6.45 -7.51
C LEU A 506 8.91 -6.48 -8.88
N TRP A 507 8.30 -5.81 -9.85
CA TRP A 507 8.89 -5.59 -11.17
C TRP A 507 9.83 -4.40 -11.08
N TRP A 508 11.15 -4.66 -11.18
CA TRP A 508 12.18 -3.63 -11.14
C TRP A 508 12.57 -3.22 -12.55
N ILE A 509 12.50 -1.94 -12.82
CA ILE A 509 12.75 -1.34 -14.13
C ILE A 509 14.07 -0.59 -14.06
N PRO A 510 15.12 -1.05 -14.78
CA PRO A 510 16.37 -0.32 -14.87
C PRO A 510 16.18 0.99 -15.63
N GLN A 511 16.76 2.07 -15.09
CA GLN A 511 16.71 3.38 -15.71
C GLN A 511 17.17 3.34 -17.18
N GLY A 512 16.36 3.93 -18.06
CA GLY A 512 16.64 4.02 -19.50
C GLY A 512 16.28 2.79 -20.33
N LEU A 513 15.84 1.66 -19.74
CA LEU A 513 15.38 0.49 -20.48
C LEU A 513 13.88 0.49 -20.77
N GLY A 514 13.10 1.30 -20.01
CA GLY A 514 11.64 1.36 -20.11
C GLY A 514 10.93 0.17 -19.46
N ALA A 515 9.65 0.35 -19.12
CA ALA A 515 8.86 -0.56 -18.30
C ALA A 515 8.78 -2.01 -18.81
N ARG A 516 8.88 -2.23 -20.12
CA ARG A 516 8.90 -3.56 -20.75
C ARG A 516 10.13 -4.39 -20.39
N ASN A 517 11.23 -3.76 -20.02
CA ASN A 517 12.56 -4.39 -19.89
C ASN A 517 13.01 -4.44 -18.42
N GLY A 518 12.12 -4.82 -17.53
CA GLY A 518 12.41 -5.07 -16.12
C GLY A 518 12.67 -6.53 -15.80
N ALA A 519 12.81 -6.81 -14.51
CA ALA A 519 12.86 -8.15 -13.96
C ALA A 519 12.11 -8.21 -12.61
N TYR A 520 11.43 -9.32 -12.31
CA TYR A 520 10.87 -9.55 -10.99
C TYR A 520 11.98 -9.90 -10.00
N VAL A 521 12.00 -9.16 -8.88
CA VAL A 521 12.83 -9.44 -7.72
C VAL A 521 11.96 -9.95 -6.59
N THR A 522 12.34 -11.08 -6.00
CA THR A 522 11.57 -11.77 -4.95
C THR A 522 11.87 -11.19 -3.58
N TYR A 523 10.83 -11.08 -2.75
CA TYR A 523 10.89 -10.75 -1.34
C TYR A 523 10.52 -11.96 -0.49
N ASN A 524 10.95 -11.99 0.76
CA ASN A 524 10.53 -13.01 1.71
C ASN A 524 9.12 -12.69 2.22
N HIS A 525 8.13 -13.23 1.55
CA HIS A 525 6.72 -12.99 1.86
C HIS A 525 6.31 -13.53 3.24
N GLU A 526 6.93 -14.59 3.73
CA GLU A 526 6.66 -15.13 5.07
C GLU A 526 6.99 -14.08 6.15
N ALA A 527 8.14 -13.40 6.02
CA ALA A 527 8.52 -12.33 6.95
C ALA A 527 7.60 -11.11 6.82
N MET A 528 7.27 -10.68 5.57
CA MET A 528 6.38 -9.56 5.33
C MET A 528 4.97 -9.82 5.87
N LEU A 529 4.40 -10.99 5.59
CA LEU A 529 3.10 -11.42 6.11
C LEU A 529 3.13 -11.62 7.64
N GLY A 530 4.26 -12.10 8.18
CA GLY A 530 4.46 -12.22 9.63
C GLY A 530 4.38 -10.87 10.33
N VAL A 531 5.01 -9.83 9.78
CA VAL A 531 4.92 -8.47 10.30
C VAL A 531 3.48 -7.96 10.26
N LEU A 532 2.78 -8.11 9.12
CA LEU A 532 1.37 -7.73 8.99
C LEU A 532 0.50 -8.45 10.03
N ALA A 533 0.75 -9.74 10.24
CA ALA A 533 -0.01 -10.52 11.20
C ALA A 533 0.20 -10.07 12.65
N ILE A 534 1.44 -9.70 13.02
CA ILE A 534 1.74 -9.16 14.35
C ILE A 534 1.05 -7.82 14.56
N GLU A 535 1.26 -6.87 13.66
CA GLU A 535 0.77 -5.49 13.84
C GLU A 535 -0.77 -5.43 13.73
N ALA A 536 -1.38 -6.14 12.79
CA ALA A 536 -2.83 -6.23 12.69
C ALA A 536 -3.45 -6.90 13.94
N THR A 537 -2.81 -7.93 14.49
CA THR A 537 -3.28 -8.59 15.73
C THR A 537 -3.19 -7.67 16.93
N ARG A 538 -2.10 -6.91 17.06
CA ARG A 538 -1.91 -5.92 18.14
C ARG A 538 -2.97 -4.83 18.12
N ALA A 539 -3.30 -4.37 16.91
CA ALA A 539 -4.31 -3.33 16.70
C ALA A 539 -5.76 -3.85 16.72
N GLY A 540 -5.98 -5.17 16.69
CA GLY A 540 -7.30 -5.75 16.46
C GLY A 540 -7.86 -5.43 15.06
N GLY A 541 -6.98 -5.15 14.10
CA GLY A 541 -7.29 -4.66 12.77
C GLY A 541 -7.31 -5.75 11.68
N MET A 542 -7.57 -5.32 10.44
CA MET A 542 -7.65 -6.19 9.25
C MET A 542 -6.69 -5.73 8.15
N VAL A 543 -6.41 -6.64 7.21
CA VAL A 543 -5.65 -6.35 5.99
C VAL A 543 -6.48 -6.71 4.77
N VAL A 544 -6.55 -5.78 3.82
CA VAL A 544 -7.05 -5.99 2.46
C VAL A 544 -5.89 -5.82 1.50
N GLY A 545 -5.62 -6.81 0.66
CA GLY A 545 -4.60 -6.73 -0.38
C GLY A 545 -5.26 -6.43 -1.73
N GLU A 546 -4.78 -5.41 -2.43
CA GLU A 546 -5.13 -5.20 -3.84
C GLU A 546 -4.38 -6.26 -4.66
N ASP A 547 -5.12 -7.25 -5.17
CA ASP A 547 -4.63 -8.39 -5.93
C ASP A 547 -5.24 -8.46 -7.34
N LEU A 548 -5.44 -7.28 -7.93
CA LEU A 548 -5.90 -7.13 -9.32
C LEU A 548 -4.76 -7.41 -10.32
N GLY A 549 -5.13 -7.66 -11.57
CA GLY A 549 -4.16 -7.91 -12.65
C GLY A 549 -3.56 -9.33 -12.61
N THR A 550 -2.31 -9.45 -13.05
CA THR A 550 -1.64 -10.76 -13.22
C THR A 550 -1.05 -11.27 -11.92
N VAL A 551 -1.92 -11.73 -11.02
CA VAL A 551 -1.51 -12.31 -9.74
C VAL A 551 -1.57 -13.84 -9.83
N PRO A 552 -0.45 -14.55 -9.60
CA PRO A 552 -0.45 -16.01 -9.63
C PRO A 552 -1.35 -16.63 -8.55
N ASP A 553 -2.00 -17.74 -8.87
CA ASP A 553 -2.94 -18.42 -7.95
C ASP A 553 -2.31 -18.80 -6.60
N TYR A 554 -1.02 -19.15 -6.60
CA TYR A 554 -0.34 -19.49 -5.35
C TYR A 554 -0.25 -18.28 -4.40
N VAL A 555 -0.11 -17.06 -4.94
CA VAL A 555 -0.10 -15.82 -4.16
C VAL A 555 -1.47 -15.62 -3.49
N ARG A 556 -2.55 -15.69 -4.27
CA ARG A 556 -3.92 -15.56 -3.73
C ARG A 556 -4.21 -16.59 -2.65
N ARG A 557 -3.73 -17.84 -2.81
CA ARG A 557 -3.88 -18.88 -1.78
C ARG A 557 -3.12 -18.55 -0.50
N ILE A 558 -1.84 -18.16 -0.62
CA ILE A 558 -1.02 -17.80 0.54
C ILE A 558 -1.63 -16.59 1.28
N LEU A 559 -2.07 -15.56 0.56
CA LEU A 559 -2.75 -14.40 1.16
C LEU A 559 -4.01 -14.82 1.93
N ALA A 560 -4.85 -15.64 1.31
CA ALA A 560 -6.07 -16.16 1.94
C ALA A 560 -5.77 -17.04 3.17
N ASP A 561 -4.75 -17.89 3.11
CA ASP A 561 -4.31 -18.73 4.24
C ASP A 561 -3.81 -17.88 5.41
N HIS A 562 -3.15 -16.75 5.13
CA HIS A 562 -2.69 -15.79 6.13
C HIS A 562 -3.75 -14.78 6.59
N GLY A 563 -4.97 -14.84 6.06
CA GLY A 563 -6.07 -13.97 6.49
C GLY A 563 -6.10 -12.58 5.85
N VAL A 564 -5.32 -12.37 4.80
CA VAL A 564 -5.40 -11.15 3.97
C VAL A 564 -6.60 -11.29 3.03
N LEU A 565 -7.49 -10.30 3.03
CA LEU A 565 -8.61 -10.25 2.10
C LEU A 565 -8.10 -9.82 0.72
N GLY A 566 -8.61 -10.44 -0.35
CA GLY A 566 -8.37 -9.95 -1.72
C GLY A 566 -9.34 -8.84 -2.11
N THR A 567 -9.22 -8.34 -3.33
CA THR A 567 -10.09 -7.31 -3.90
C THR A 567 -10.85 -7.85 -5.11
N ASP A 568 -12.18 -7.83 -5.07
CA ASP A 568 -13.06 -8.18 -6.18
C ASP A 568 -13.73 -6.92 -6.72
N VAL A 569 -13.40 -6.55 -7.97
CA VAL A 569 -14.00 -5.42 -8.66
C VAL A 569 -14.95 -5.92 -9.73
N GLU A 570 -16.16 -5.41 -9.72
CA GLU A 570 -17.27 -5.86 -10.56
C GLU A 570 -16.93 -5.92 -12.05
N TRP A 571 -16.31 -4.86 -12.58
CA TRP A 571 -15.93 -4.76 -13.99
C TRP A 571 -14.88 -5.79 -14.44
N PHE A 572 -14.10 -6.35 -13.51
CA PHE A 572 -13.04 -7.33 -13.82
C PHE A 572 -13.44 -8.78 -13.50
N ASN A 573 -14.58 -8.99 -12.84
CA ASN A 573 -14.94 -10.28 -12.27
C ASN A 573 -15.64 -11.18 -13.30
N ARG A 574 -14.89 -11.59 -14.33
CA ARG A 574 -15.38 -12.44 -15.42
C ARG A 574 -15.13 -13.92 -15.16
N VAL A 575 -15.92 -14.78 -15.79
CA VAL A 575 -15.72 -16.24 -15.76
C VAL A 575 -14.33 -16.54 -16.37
N ASP A 576 -13.58 -17.43 -15.70
CA ASP A 576 -12.23 -17.85 -16.08
C ASP A 576 -11.22 -16.69 -16.21
N ASP A 577 -11.44 -15.56 -15.50
CA ASP A 577 -10.63 -14.34 -15.57
C ASP A 577 -10.42 -13.85 -17.01
N SER A 578 -11.45 -14.02 -17.86
CA SER A 578 -11.36 -13.67 -19.27
C SER A 578 -11.11 -12.19 -19.50
N PRO A 579 -10.17 -11.83 -20.40
CA PRO A 579 -9.90 -10.45 -20.74
C PRO A 579 -10.89 -9.86 -21.78
N ASN A 580 -11.76 -10.68 -22.35
CA ASN A 580 -12.62 -10.23 -23.45
C ASN A 580 -13.84 -9.47 -22.93
N ALA A 581 -14.07 -8.29 -23.47
CA ALA A 581 -15.12 -7.36 -23.03
C ALA A 581 -16.56 -7.94 -23.10
N GLY A 582 -16.84 -8.83 -24.03
CA GLY A 582 -18.16 -9.45 -24.22
C GLY A 582 -18.38 -10.76 -23.43
N ASP A 583 -17.36 -11.27 -22.74
CA ASP A 583 -17.49 -12.55 -22.03
C ASP A 583 -18.30 -12.40 -20.74
N PRO A 584 -18.97 -13.50 -20.29
CA PRO A 584 -19.87 -13.45 -19.15
C PRO A 584 -19.14 -13.15 -17.83
N TYR A 585 -19.80 -12.40 -16.97
CA TYR A 585 -19.36 -12.15 -15.61
C TYR A 585 -19.67 -13.33 -14.69
N ARG A 586 -18.90 -13.49 -13.62
CA ARG A 586 -19.16 -14.47 -12.56
C ARG A 586 -20.50 -14.20 -11.89
N ALA A 587 -21.21 -15.26 -11.48
CA ALA A 587 -22.39 -15.08 -10.67
C ALA A 587 -22.03 -14.54 -9.28
N PRO A 588 -22.88 -13.72 -8.64
CA PRO A 588 -22.58 -13.15 -7.32
C PRO A 588 -22.15 -14.19 -6.27
N LYS A 589 -22.78 -15.35 -6.25
CA LYS A 589 -22.46 -16.47 -5.35
C LYS A 589 -21.05 -17.05 -5.51
N ASP A 590 -20.39 -16.82 -6.65
CA ASP A 590 -19.08 -17.36 -7.01
C ASP A 590 -17.93 -16.38 -6.71
N TYR A 591 -18.24 -15.23 -6.08
CA TYR A 591 -17.26 -14.29 -5.56
C TYR A 591 -16.48 -14.88 -4.39
N ARG A 592 -15.27 -14.36 -4.15
CA ARG A 592 -14.46 -14.79 -3.01
C ARG A 592 -15.10 -14.34 -1.70
N LYS A 593 -15.18 -15.25 -0.73
CA LYS A 593 -15.63 -14.90 0.63
C LYS A 593 -14.62 -13.96 1.33
N GLN A 594 -13.32 -14.27 1.22
CA GLN A 594 -12.26 -13.47 1.81
C GLN A 594 -11.86 -12.35 0.83
N ALA A 595 -12.75 -11.39 0.64
CA ALA A 595 -12.53 -10.25 -0.24
C ALA A 595 -13.27 -9.01 0.25
N LEU A 596 -12.77 -7.87 -0.19
CA LEU A 596 -13.46 -6.60 -0.32
C LEU A 596 -14.03 -6.55 -1.74
N ALA A 597 -15.35 -6.55 -1.89
CA ALA A 597 -16.01 -6.45 -3.18
C ALA A 597 -16.52 -5.02 -3.42
N SER A 598 -16.28 -4.49 -4.61
CA SER A 598 -16.68 -3.15 -5.03
C SER A 598 -17.14 -3.11 -6.48
N VAL A 599 -17.92 -2.09 -6.86
CA VAL A 599 -18.26 -1.86 -8.28
C VAL A 599 -17.08 -1.19 -8.98
N THR A 600 -16.46 -0.20 -8.37
CA THR A 600 -15.36 0.59 -8.95
C THR A 600 -14.25 0.85 -7.94
N THR A 601 -13.12 1.38 -8.42
CA THR A 601 -12.00 1.88 -7.63
C THR A 601 -11.66 3.31 -8.02
N HIS A 602 -10.72 3.94 -7.32
CA HIS A 602 -10.24 5.29 -7.66
C HIS A 602 -9.47 5.37 -8.99
N ASP A 603 -8.96 4.24 -9.51
CA ASP A 603 -8.26 4.13 -10.80
C ASP A 603 -9.20 3.89 -11.98
N LEU A 604 -10.46 3.63 -11.68
CA LEU A 604 -11.51 3.46 -12.67
C LEU A 604 -12.39 4.71 -12.73
N PRO A 605 -13.05 4.97 -13.86
CA PRO A 605 -14.10 5.97 -13.89
C PRO A 605 -15.19 5.67 -12.87
N PRO A 606 -15.82 6.70 -12.26
CA PRO A 606 -17.07 6.50 -11.52
C PRO A 606 -18.07 5.71 -12.37
N THR A 607 -18.89 4.88 -11.73
CA THR A 607 -19.80 3.99 -12.45
C THR A 607 -20.73 4.75 -13.42
N ALA A 608 -21.23 5.92 -13.02
CA ALA A 608 -22.02 6.78 -13.90
C ALA A 608 -21.23 7.24 -15.15
N GLY A 609 -19.96 7.61 -14.98
CA GLY A 609 -19.08 7.99 -16.10
C GLY A 609 -18.77 6.82 -17.01
N TYR A 610 -18.58 5.61 -16.46
CA TYR A 610 -18.35 4.39 -17.21
C TYR A 610 -19.57 4.04 -18.08
N LEU A 611 -20.78 4.05 -17.50
CA LEU A 611 -22.05 3.78 -18.18
C LEU A 611 -22.32 4.77 -19.34
N ASN A 612 -21.86 6.02 -19.20
CA ASN A 612 -22.01 7.07 -20.20
C ASN A 612 -20.82 7.19 -21.17
N PHE A 613 -19.88 6.24 -21.15
CA PHE A 613 -18.67 6.23 -22.00
C PHE A 613 -17.77 7.46 -21.84
N ALA A 614 -17.78 8.12 -20.68
CA ALA A 614 -16.91 9.26 -20.41
C ALA A 614 -15.42 8.90 -20.54
N HIS A 615 -15.04 7.67 -20.14
CA HIS A 615 -13.69 7.14 -20.27
C HIS A 615 -13.23 6.97 -21.73
N VAL A 616 -14.14 6.67 -22.66
CA VAL A 616 -13.80 6.54 -24.10
C VAL A 616 -13.39 7.89 -24.65
N LYS A 617 -14.21 8.93 -24.39
CA LYS A 617 -13.94 10.31 -24.82
C LYS A 617 -12.64 10.85 -24.19
N LEU A 618 -12.48 10.64 -22.89
CA LEU A 618 -11.30 11.11 -22.17
C LEU A 618 -10.01 10.49 -22.71
N ARG A 619 -9.99 9.18 -22.96
CA ARG A 619 -8.81 8.49 -23.51
C ARG A 619 -8.49 8.91 -24.95
N GLU A 620 -9.50 9.20 -25.75
CA GLU A 620 -9.33 9.77 -27.10
C GLU A 620 -8.70 11.17 -27.02
N GLU A 621 -9.26 12.06 -26.20
CA GLU A 621 -8.77 13.44 -26.00
C GLU A 621 -7.33 13.47 -25.49
N LEU A 622 -6.95 12.54 -24.61
CA LEU A 622 -5.61 12.42 -24.03
C LEU A 622 -4.65 11.58 -24.88
N HIS A 623 -5.08 11.10 -26.06
CA HIS A 623 -4.26 10.28 -26.96
C HIS A 623 -3.68 9.00 -26.30
N LEU A 624 -4.45 8.36 -25.42
CA LEU A 624 -4.04 7.18 -24.68
C LEU A 624 -4.40 5.86 -25.36
N LEU A 625 -5.15 5.92 -26.47
CA LEU A 625 -5.57 4.73 -27.19
C LEU A 625 -4.46 4.21 -28.10
N SER A 626 -4.19 2.91 -28.04
CA SER A 626 -3.26 2.19 -28.93
C SER A 626 -3.97 1.59 -30.17
N GLU A 627 -5.29 1.73 -30.23
CA GLU A 627 -6.18 1.27 -31.29
C GLU A 627 -7.12 2.40 -31.75
N PRO A 628 -7.81 2.26 -32.89
CA PRO A 628 -8.81 3.23 -33.31
C PRO A 628 -9.91 3.40 -32.25
N VAL A 629 -10.40 4.65 -32.09
CA VAL A 629 -11.42 4.97 -31.07
C VAL A 629 -12.70 4.17 -31.28
N GLU A 630 -13.06 3.87 -32.55
CA GLU A 630 -14.24 3.07 -32.87
C GLU A 630 -14.13 1.62 -32.37
N ALA A 631 -12.91 1.03 -32.37
CA ALA A 631 -12.67 -0.30 -31.86
C ALA A 631 -12.77 -0.32 -30.33
N PHE A 632 -12.16 0.67 -29.68
CA PHE A 632 -12.26 0.83 -28.23
C PHE A 632 -13.70 1.08 -27.76
N ALA A 633 -14.44 1.94 -28.45
CA ALA A 633 -15.85 2.21 -28.18
C ALA A 633 -16.74 0.98 -28.38
N ALA A 634 -16.44 0.15 -29.39
CA ALA A 634 -17.15 -1.11 -29.62
C ALA A 634 -16.89 -2.11 -28.46
N SER A 635 -15.66 -2.19 -27.96
CA SER A 635 -15.29 -3.00 -26.80
C SER A 635 -16.02 -2.53 -25.54
N ALA A 636 -16.01 -1.23 -25.25
CA ALA A 636 -16.73 -0.64 -24.12
C ALA A 636 -18.25 -0.86 -24.22
N THR A 637 -18.81 -0.83 -25.42
CA THR A 637 -20.23 -1.13 -25.66
C THR A 637 -20.53 -2.60 -25.38
N ALA A 638 -19.67 -3.52 -25.82
CA ALA A 638 -19.85 -4.95 -25.56
C ALA A 638 -19.79 -5.25 -24.04
N GLU A 639 -18.87 -4.62 -23.34
CA GLU A 639 -18.72 -4.74 -21.88
C GLU A 639 -19.96 -4.23 -21.13
N ARG A 640 -20.42 -3.02 -21.45
CA ARG A 640 -21.66 -2.46 -20.89
C ARG A 640 -22.87 -3.37 -21.18
N THR A 641 -22.97 -3.87 -22.40
CA THR A 641 -24.07 -4.78 -22.80
C THR A 641 -24.04 -6.08 -21.99
N ALA A 642 -22.86 -6.69 -21.81
CA ALA A 642 -22.71 -7.89 -21.01
C ALA A 642 -23.15 -7.65 -19.54
N MET A 643 -22.80 -6.50 -18.97
CA MET A 643 -23.24 -6.10 -17.62
C MET A 643 -24.76 -5.91 -17.56
N MET A 644 -25.37 -5.20 -18.52
CA MET A 644 -26.83 -5.03 -18.56
C MET A 644 -27.55 -6.38 -18.66
N ASN A 645 -27.09 -7.26 -19.53
CA ASN A 645 -27.66 -8.62 -19.67
C ASN A 645 -27.59 -9.38 -18.32
N ARG A 646 -26.45 -9.32 -17.63
CA ARG A 646 -26.29 -9.94 -16.33
C ARG A 646 -27.30 -9.42 -15.30
N LEU A 647 -27.48 -8.09 -15.23
CA LEU A 647 -28.43 -7.47 -14.32
C LEU A 647 -29.87 -7.88 -14.62
N VAL A 648 -30.24 -7.97 -15.91
CA VAL A 648 -31.58 -8.45 -16.35
C VAL A 648 -31.76 -9.91 -16.03
N GLU A 649 -30.81 -10.78 -16.37
CA GLU A 649 -30.87 -12.24 -16.15
C GLU A 649 -31.01 -12.60 -14.68
N ASN A 650 -30.40 -11.81 -13.79
CA ASN A 650 -30.49 -12.00 -12.34
C ASN A 650 -31.62 -11.20 -11.68
N GLY A 651 -32.42 -10.47 -12.47
CA GLY A 651 -33.62 -9.78 -11.98
C GLY A 651 -33.37 -8.49 -11.21
N TYR A 652 -32.19 -7.87 -11.33
CA TYR A 652 -31.86 -6.60 -10.67
C TYR A 652 -32.43 -5.37 -11.43
N ILE A 653 -32.57 -5.48 -12.75
CA ILE A 653 -33.22 -4.46 -13.59
C ILE A 653 -34.17 -5.13 -14.62
N SER A 654 -35.09 -4.34 -15.16
CA SER A 654 -35.92 -4.78 -16.28
C SER A 654 -35.21 -4.60 -17.63
N GLN A 655 -35.66 -5.29 -18.68
CA GLN A 655 -35.16 -5.10 -20.03
C GLN A 655 -35.33 -3.65 -20.49
N THR A 656 -36.41 -2.98 -20.11
CA THR A 656 -36.67 -1.57 -20.46
C THR A 656 -35.58 -0.64 -19.90
N VAL A 657 -35.09 -0.90 -18.68
CA VAL A 657 -33.99 -0.15 -18.07
C VAL A 657 -32.69 -0.43 -18.79
N ALA A 658 -32.43 -1.70 -19.14
CA ALA A 658 -31.24 -2.10 -19.87
C ALA A 658 -31.17 -1.50 -21.29
N ASP A 659 -32.33 -1.29 -21.92
CA ASP A 659 -32.44 -0.69 -23.27
C ASP A 659 -32.26 0.85 -23.26
N ASP A 660 -32.44 1.51 -22.09
CA ASP A 660 -32.29 2.98 -21.92
C ASP A 660 -31.36 3.29 -20.73
N VAL A 661 -30.08 2.93 -20.88
CA VAL A 661 -29.05 3.13 -19.83
C VAL A 661 -28.92 4.59 -19.42
N GLU A 662 -28.93 5.52 -20.38
CA GLU A 662 -28.74 6.96 -20.12
C GLU A 662 -29.92 7.56 -19.31
N GLY A 663 -31.14 7.07 -19.52
CA GLY A 663 -32.32 7.48 -18.74
C GLY A 663 -32.36 6.88 -17.32
N HIS A 664 -31.60 5.83 -17.05
CA HIS A 664 -31.69 5.02 -15.83
C HIS A 664 -30.36 4.84 -15.08
N VAL A 665 -29.38 5.74 -15.27
CA VAL A 665 -28.01 5.58 -14.69
C VAL A 665 -28.04 5.30 -13.19
N GLN A 666 -28.82 6.05 -12.39
CA GLN A 666 -28.88 5.84 -10.95
C GLN A 666 -29.46 4.47 -10.59
N GLU A 667 -30.54 4.05 -11.26
CA GLU A 667 -31.17 2.75 -11.03
C GLU A 667 -30.19 1.61 -11.33
N ILE A 668 -29.39 1.74 -12.39
CA ILE A 668 -28.36 0.76 -12.78
C ILE A 668 -27.22 0.73 -11.77
N VAL A 669 -26.72 1.89 -11.32
CA VAL A 669 -25.70 1.99 -10.26
C VAL A 669 -26.17 1.29 -8.99
N GLU A 670 -27.42 1.57 -8.55
CA GLU A 670 -28.03 0.92 -7.39
C GLU A 670 -28.19 -0.59 -7.61
N ALA A 671 -28.55 -1.03 -8.80
CA ALA A 671 -28.68 -2.45 -9.13
C ALA A 671 -27.35 -3.21 -9.11
N MET A 672 -26.28 -2.59 -9.58
CA MET A 672 -24.92 -3.17 -9.48
C MET A 672 -24.50 -3.33 -8.02
N HIS A 673 -24.77 -2.34 -7.18
CA HIS A 673 -24.49 -2.42 -5.75
C HIS A 673 -25.42 -3.45 -5.03
N ALA A 674 -26.69 -3.55 -5.41
CA ALA A 674 -27.59 -4.56 -4.90
C ALA A 674 -27.04 -5.98 -5.18
N MET A 675 -26.49 -6.18 -6.39
CA MET A 675 -25.87 -7.45 -6.76
C MET A 675 -24.63 -7.76 -5.91
N LEU A 676 -23.80 -6.75 -5.54
CA LEU A 676 -22.69 -6.93 -4.60
C LEU A 676 -23.18 -7.45 -3.25
N THR A 677 -24.33 -6.98 -2.77
CA THR A 677 -24.83 -7.44 -1.47
C THR A 677 -25.20 -8.93 -1.46
N ASP A 678 -25.45 -9.53 -2.61
CA ASP A 678 -25.74 -10.97 -2.75
C ASP A 678 -24.47 -11.85 -2.90
N THR A 679 -23.26 -11.24 -2.86
CA THR A 679 -21.98 -11.95 -2.83
C THR A 679 -21.65 -12.48 -1.44
N PRO A 680 -20.80 -13.52 -1.31
CA PRO A 680 -20.33 -14.00 -0.02
C PRO A 680 -19.19 -13.16 0.60
N SER A 681 -18.73 -12.10 -0.07
CA SER A 681 -17.56 -11.31 0.35
C SER A 681 -17.77 -10.68 1.72
N LEU A 682 -16.75 -10.74 2.58
CA LEU A 682 -16.82 -10.25 3.96
C LEU A 682 -17.00 -8.73 4.04
N LEU A 683 -16.36 -7.99 3.14
CA LEU A 683 -16.47 -6.54 3.05
C LEU A 683 -17.06 -6.13 1.70
N LEU A 684 -17.97 -5.18 1.73
CA LEU A 684 -18.54 -4.54 0.56
C LEU A 684 -18.22 -3.05 0.57
N GLN A 685 -17.95 -2.48 -0.59
CA GLN A 685 -17.58 -1.09 -0.72
C GLN A 685 -18.38 -0.38 -1.79
N ALA A 686 -18.92 0.78 -1.45
CA ALA A 686 -19.49 1.74 -2.38
C ALA A 686 -18.59 2.96 -2.50
N ALA A 687 -18.39 3.46 -3.73
CA ALA A 687 -17.65 4.69 -3.94
C ALA A 687 -18.55 5.91 -3.70
N LEU A 688 -18.07 6.91 -2.97
CA LEU A 688 -18.87 8.12 -2.70
C LEU A 688 -19.20 8.89 -3.98
N VAL A 689 -18.32 8.83 -4.98
CA VAL A 689 -18.57 9.38 -6.34
C VAL A 689 -19.77 8.72 -7.01
N ASP A 690 -20.01 7.42 -6.81
CA ASP A 690 -21.22 6.75 -7.30
C ASP A 690 -22.47 7.19 -6.52
N GLY A 691 -22.32 7.43 -5.22
CA GLY A 691 -23.38 7.94 -4.38
C GLY A 691 -23.92 9.30 -4.82
N VAL A 692 -23.03 10.22 -5.22
CA VAL A 692 -23.41 11.55 -5.69
C VAL A 692 -23.68 11.62 -7.20
N GLY A 693 -23.25 10.60 -7.96
CA GLY A 693 -23.42 10.55 -9.42
C GLY A 693 -22.35 11.33 -10.19
N GLU A 694 -21.17 11.50 -9.62
CA GLU A 694 -20.00 12.08 -10.31
C GLU A 694 -19.60 11.22 -11.52
N CYS A 695 -19.16 11.85 -12.59
CA CYS A 695 -18.72 11.18 -13.82
C CYS A 695 -17.23 11.34 -14.09
N ARG A 696 -16.55 12.30 -13.42
CA ARG A 696 -15.13 12.59 -13.65
C ARG A 696 -14.25 11.63 -12.86
N SER A 697 -13.24 11.06 -13.53
CA SER A 697 -12.26 10.19 -12.87
C SER A 697 -11.39 10.98 -11.91
N GLN A 698 -11.04 10.39 -10.77
CA GLN A 698 -10.07 10.96 -9.83
C GLN A 698 -8.63 10.79 -10.33
N ASN A 699 -8.38 9.66 -10.99
CA ASN A 699 -7.12 9.34 -11.65
C ASN A 699 -7.37 8.83 -13.06
N GLN A 700 -6.47 9.18 -13.99
CA GLN A 700 -6.40 8.63 -15.33
C GLN A 700 -5.03 7.99 -15.51
N PRO A 701 -4.92 6.67 -15.31
CA PRO A 701 -3.66 5.94 -15.48
C PRO A 701 -3.02 6.21 -16.86
N GLY A 702 -1.68 6.37 -16.86
CA GLY A 702 -0.92 6.71 -18.07
C GLY A 702 -0.81 8.20 -18.36
N THR A 703 -1.30 9.07 -17.47
CA THR A 703 -1.12 10.52 -17.54
C THR A 703 -0.38 11.05 -16.31
N SER A 704 0.24 12.21 -16.45
CA SER A 704 0.92 12.94 -15.38
C SER A 704 0.30 14.32 -15.21
N ARG A 705 0.55 15.24 -16.18
CA ARG A 705 0.05 16.62 -16.15
C ARG A 705 -1.06 16.87 -17.15
N GLU A 706 -1.29 15.92 -18.05
CA GLU A 706 -2.28 16.00 -19.15
C GLU A 706 -3.72 15.95 -18.62
N TYR A 707 -3.92 15.31 -17.47
CA TYR A 707 -5.17 15.25 -16.74
C TYR A 707 -5.00 15.81 -15.32
N SER A 708 -6.10 16.26 -14.72
CA SER A 708 -6.12 16.83 -13.35
C SER A 708 -6.13 15.73 -12.29
N ASN A 709 -5.24 14.73 -12.42
CA ASN A 709 -5.14 13.63 -11.48
C ASN A 709 -5.07 14.13 -10.03
N TRP A 710 -5.83 13.48 -9.15
CA TRP A 710 -5.82 13.70 -7.70
C TRP A 710 -6.20 15.13 -7.25
N ARG A 711 -6.90 15.87 -8.13
CA ARG A 711 -7.34 17.25 -7.87
C ARG A 711 -8.80 17.50 -8.24
N VAL A 712 -9.56 16.46 -8.54
CA VAL A 712 -10.97 16.57 -8.91
C VAL A 712 -11.81 16.66 -7.64
N PRO A 713 -12.53 17.78 -7.40
CA PRO A 713 -13.41 17.92 -6.24
C PRO A 713 -14.67 17.07 -6.41
N LEU A 714 -15.23 16.57 -5.31
CA LEU A 714 -16.47 15.84 -5.33
C LEU A 714 -17.62 16.76 -5.79
N ALA A 715 -18.32 16.34 -6.84
CA ALA A 715 -19.49 17.04 -7.35
C ALA A 715 -20.60 16.06 -7.75
N ASP A 716 -21.82 16.57 -7.90
CA ASP A 716 -22.93 15.80 -8.42
C ASP A 716 -22.86 15.69 -9.97
N SER A 717 -23.83 14.98 -10.55
CA SER A 717 -23.93 14.78 -12.02
C SER A 717 -24.15 16.08 -12.81
N SER A 718 -24.50 17.19 -12.16
CA SER A 718 -24.65 18.50 -12.78
C SER A 718 -23.41 19.39 -12.63
N GLY A 719 -22.39 18.91 -11.91
CA GLY A 719 -21.15 19.62 -11.65
C GLY A 719 -21.20 20.57 -10.44
N HIS A 720 -22.24 20.50 -9.60
CA HIS A 720 -22.27 21.23 -8.34
C HIS A 720 -21.43 20.51 -7.30
N VAL A 721 -20.57 21.26 -6.61
CA VAL A 721 -19.74 20.73 -5.52
C VAL A 721 -20.65 20.19 -4.41
N VAL A 722 -20.33 19.01 -3.92
CA VAL A 722 -21.01 18.39 -2.77
C VAL A 722 -20.12 18.50 -1.55
N HIS A 723 -20.64 19.18 -0.52
CA HIS A 723 -19.93 19.41 0.73
C HIS A 723 -20.08 18.27 1.73
N THR A 724 -19.12 18.17 2.64
CA THR A 724 -19.06 17.15 3.71
C THR A 724 -20.34 17.14 4.55
N ASP A 725 -20.88 18.32 4.87
CA ASP A 725 -22.05 18.48 5.75
C ASP A 725 -23.39 18.15 5.08
N GLU A 726 -23.43 17.93 3.78
CA GLU A 726 -24.65 17.64 3.03
C GLU A 726 -24.64 16.29 2.30
N VAL A 727 -23.47 15.70 2.06
CA VAL A 727 -23.30 14.52 1.20
C VAL A 727 -24.19 13.35 1.62
N PHE A 728 -24.27 13.04 2.92
CA PHE A 728 -25.10 11.93 3.42
C PHE A 728 -26.59 12.30 3.60
N ASP A 729 -26.98 13.55 3.36
CA ASP A 729 -28.37 13.99 3.32
C ASP A 729 -28.94 13.98 1.89
N LEU A 730 -28.10 13.79 0.87
CA LEU A 730 -28.53 13.69 -0.51
C LEU A 730 -29.39 12.43 -0.75
N PRO A 731 -30.59 12.57 -1.39
CA PRO A 731 -31.47 11.44 -1.64
C PRO A 731 -30.80 10.27 -2.37
N ARG A 732 -29.85 10.54 -3.29
CA ARG A 732 -29.11 9.53 -4.02
C ARG A 732 -28.21 8.71 -3.09
N VAL A 733 -27.46 9.38 -2.22
CA VAL A 733 -26.57 8.75 -1.24
C VAL A 733 -27.36 7.91 -0.23
N GLN A 734 -28.50 8.45 0.25
CA GLN A 734 -29.40 7.70 1.13
C GLN A 734 -30.00 6.48 0.45
N SER A 735 -30.38 6.60 -0.84
CA SER A 735 -30.91 5.50 -1.64
C SER A 735 -29.86 4.39 -1.81
N LEU A 736 -28.64 4.74 -2.20
CA LEU A 736 -27.53 3.78 -2.32
C LEU A 736 -27.19 3.13 -0.98
N SER A 737 -27.19 3.93 0.12
CA SER A 737 -26.98 3.40 1.48
C SER A 737 -28.06 2.37 1.86
N ALA A 738 -29.34 2.62 1.49
CA ALA A 738 -30.43 1.68 1.73
C ALA A 738 -30.25 0.38 0.92
N VAL A 739 -29.71 0.45 -0.29
CA VAL A 739 -29.35 -0.73 -1.09
C VAL A 739 -28.24 -1.52 -0.38
N MET A 740 -27.17 -0.86 0.05
CA MET A 740 -26.06 -1.53 0.74
C MET A 740 -26.47 -2.18 2.06
N ARG A 741 -27.46 -1.61 2.75
CA ARG A 741 -28.11 -2.24 3.94
C ARG A 741 -29.16 -3.29 3.62
N ARG A 742 -29.43 -3.57 2.35
CA ARG A 742 -30.49 -4.49 1.88
C ARG A 742 -31.91 -4.07 2.27
N GLU A 743 -32.13 -2.79 2.52
CA GLU A 743 -33.44 -2.21 2.81
C GLU A 743 -34.20 -1.86 1.52
N LYS A 744 -33.47 -1.70 0.43
CA LYS A 744 -33.97 -1.45 -0.92
C LYS A 744 -33.30 -2.43 -1.90
N ARG A 745 -34.07 -3.03 -2.79
CA ARG A 745 -33.63 -3.90 -3.91
C ARG A 745 -34.16 -3.39 -5.24
#